data_3a70d56218549d422c8d0602146a77ef
#
_entry.id   3a70d56218549d422c8d0602146a77ef
#
_cell.length_a   1.000
_cell.length_b   1.000
_cell.length_c   1.000
_cell.angle_alpha   90.00
_cell.angle_beta   90.00
_cell.angle_gamma   90.00
#
_symmetry.space_group_name_H-M   'P 1'
#
loop_
_entity.id
_entity.type
_entity.pdbx_description
1 polymer ?
#
loop_
_entity_poly.entity_id
_entity_poly.type
_entity_poly.pdbx_seq_one_letter_code
_entity_poly.pdbx_strand_id
1 'polypeptide(L)'
;MKKILILFVSLCFCVTLFAQKKIKVACVGNSITYGYTLPDRETNAYPAKLQKMLGDDYVVGNFGKSGATLLNKGHRPYMQQEEYHKAIDFAGDIVVIHLGINDTDPRDWPNYRDFFIQDYRALIDSFRVANSRCRILIARLTPIADRHPRFESGTRDWHDEIQLAIENIAKYAGVQLIDFHAPLYPYPFMLPDAVHPNVEGAEILAKIVYEGITGDFGGLRMSPLYTDNMVLQHGKPLTIQGTANAGDRITVSIAHQKQKVVTGMDGKWSVTLSPLKAGGPYTLVVSPASQKLTYKEVLVGEVWLCSGQSNMEFYLNRSATAKRDVAKAANDNIRLFDMKARWRTDAVEWNASVLDSLNHLQYYKDTEWTVCSPQTAGNFSAVAYYFGKMLQDSLQVPVGLICNAIGGSPTEAWIDRSSLEYHFPAILRNWTKNDFIQDWVRGRAALNVKKSTDKLQRHPYEPCYLYESGILPLQQFLIKGIIWYQGESNAHNREAHEKLFKLLVDSWRKNWEDNELPFYYVQLSSIDRPSWPWFRDSQRRFLTQIPHTGMAVTSDKGDSLNVHPTHKQEVGERLAVWALNKTYNYKNVVPSGPLFKSVSFKNGAAYISFDYSEGLHASDNNEIRTFELSGDDQIFYPAKAAVVNGELKVWSDKVKEPTIVRYGWQPFTRANLVNGAGLPASTFRSDVK
;
A
#
# COMPACT_ATOMS: atom_id res chain seq x y z
N MET A 1 64.40 57.42 50.88
CA MET A 1 63.88 56.08 50.83
C MET A 1 62.36 56.17 50.85
N LYS A 2 61.73 56.01 49.68
CA LYS A 2 60.27 56.06 49.51
C LYS A 2 59.71 54.61 49.55
N LYS A 3 58.83 54.31 50.52
CA LYS A 3 58.08 53.04 50.58
C LYS A 3 56.86 53.16 49.68
N ILE A 4 56.81 52.31 48.68
CA ILE A 4 55.63 52.15 47.83
C ILE A 4 54.72 51.12 48.47
N LEU A 5 53.48 51.52 48.81
CA LEU A 5 52.42 50.69 49.35
C LEU A 5 51.64 50.14 48.14
N ILE A 6 51.68 48.80 47.88
CA ILE A 6 50.92 48.15 46.83
C ILE A 6 49.61 47.70 47.47
N LEU A 7 48.50 48.31 47.01
CA LEU A 7 47.13 47.96 47.41
C LEU A 7 46.61 46.80 46.48
N PHE A 8 46.48 45.59 47.00
CA PHE A 8 45.81 44.47 46.29
C PHE A 8 44.28 44.64 46.39
N VAL A 9 43.66 45.08 45.32
CA VAL A 9 42.20 45.02 45.19
C VAL A 9 41.80 43.62 44.66
N SER A 10 41.29 42.78 45.56
CA SER A 10 40.72 41.46 45.23
C SER A 10 39.33 41.66 44.64
N LEU A 11 39.23 41.53 43.30
CA LEU A 11 37.97 41.58 42.58
C LEU A 11 37.31 40.19 42.70
N CYS A 12 36.40 40.01 43.67
CA CYS A 12 35.53 38.86 43.73
C CYS A 12 34.53 38.89 42.56
N PHE A 13 34.78 38.12 41.49
CA PHE A 13 33.78 37.81 40.49
C PHE A 13 32.75 36.86 41.12
N CYS A 14 31.63 37.39 41.62
CA CYS A 14 30.43 36.58 41.84
C CYS A 14 29.87 36.16 40.48
N VAL A 15 30.25 34.99 40.02
CA VAL A 15 29.52 34.30 38.95
C VAL A 15 28.18 33.86 39.54
N THR A 16 27.17 34.69 39.41
CA THR A 16 25.79 34.24 39.63
C THR A 16 25.46 33.22 38.52
N LEU A 17 25.56 31.94 38.85
CA LEU A 17 24.92 30.86 38.10
C LEU A 17 23.41 31.13 38.13
N PHE A 18 22.91 31.86 37.14
CA PHE A 18 21.49 31.81 36.87
C PHE A 18 21.16 30.36 36.48
N ALA A 19 20.56 29.62 37.39
CA ALA A 19 19.99 28.33 37.06
C ALA A 19 19.01 28.58 35.88
N GLN A 20 19.36 28.10 34.71
CA GLN A 20 18.52 28.25 33.53
C GLN A 20 17.14 27.63 33.83
N LYS A 21 16.06 28.46 33.72
CA LYS A 21 14.71 27.99 34.02
C LYS A 21 14.38 26.86 33.05
N LYS A 22 14.15 25.65 33.59
CA LYS A 22 13.79 24.50 32.79
C LYS A 22 12.44 24.72 32.09
N ILE A 23 12.33 24.26 30.87
CA ILE A 23 11.10 24.31 30.08
C ILE A 23 10.15 23.20 30.58
N LYS A 24 8.93 23.56 30.96
CA LYS A 24 7.93 22.65 31.49
C LYS A 24 7.08 22.07 30.37
N VAL A 25 7.01 20.75 30.24
CA VAL A 25 6.14 20.04 29.28
C VAL A 25 5.05 19.29 30.02
N ALA A 26 3.78 19.67 29.84
CA ALA A 26 2.66 18.98 30.45
C ALA A 26 2.06 17.98 29.43
N CYS A 27 2.17 16.67 29.71
CA CYS A 27 1.51 15.62 28.91
C CYS A 27 0.13 15.32 29.52
N VAL A 28 -0.91 15.80 28.87
CA VAL A 28 -2.33 15.73 29.25
C VAL A 28 -3.01 14.64 28.45
N GLY A 29 -3.77 13.76 29.11
CA GLY A 29 -4.42 12.69 28.36
C GLY A 29 -5.14 11.65 29.23
N ASN A 30 -5.35 10.51 28.58
CA ASN A 30 -6.08 9.38 29.14
C ASN A 30 -5.13 8.25 29.64
N SER A 31 -5.57 6.99 29.59
CA SER A 31 -4.80 5.80 29.96
C SER A 31 -3.49 5.63 29.16
N ILE A 32 -3.45 6.08 27.92
CA ILE A 32 -2.25 6.00 27.08
C ILE A 32 -1.18 6.96 27.58
N THR A 33 -1.54 8.17 27.94
CA THR A 33 -0.64 9.14 28.56
C THR A 33 -0.22 8.67 29.97
N TYR A 34 -1.16 8.11 30.74
CA TYR A 34 -0.88 7.53 32.04
C TYR A 34 0.16 6.41 31.98
N GLY A 35 0.15 5.59 30.88
CA GLY A 35 0.99 4.41 30.73
C GLY A 35 0.29 3.14 31.25
N TYR A 36 -1.03 3.04 31.09
CA TYR A 36 -1.80 1.85 31.48
C TYR A 36 -1.30 0.63 30.71
N THR A 37 -1.27 -0.53 31.35
CA THR A 37 -0.71 -1.81 30.88
C THR A 37 0.82 -1.88 30.78
N LEU A 38 1.54 -0.77 30.85
CA LEU A 38 2.99 -0.80 30.75
C LEU A 38 3.64 -1.30 32.08
N PRO A 39 4.62 -2.20 31.99
CA PRO A 39 5.45 -2.51 33.14
C PRO A 39 6.26 -1.26 33.51
N ASP A 40 6.42 -0.97 34.80
CA ASP A 40 7.21 0.15 35.27
C ASP A 40 6.92 1.46 34.47
N ARG A 41 5.69 1.94 34.60
CA ARG A 41 5.20 3.11 33.85
C ARG A 41 6.03 4.38 34.07
N GLU A 42 6.69 4.49 35.23
CA GLU A 42 7.53 5.66 35.55
C GLU A 42 8.76 5.77 34.64
N THR A 43 9.11 4.66 33.97
CA THR A 43 10.19 4.64 32.95
C THR A 43 9.69 4.39 31.54
N ASN A 44 8.56 3.69 31.39
CA ASN A 44 8.09 3.21 30.08
C ASN A 44 6.91 3.96 29.49
N ALA A 45 6.18 4.78 30.26
CA ALA A 45 5.16 5.66 29.68
C ALA A 45 5.81 6.69 28.75
N TYR A 46 5.10 7.10 27.67
CA TYR A 46 5.70 8.03 26.70
C TYR A 46 6.19 9.36 27.32
N PRO A 47 5.55 9.95 28.36
CA PRO A 47 6.08 11.15 29.01
C PRO A 47 7.43 10.94 29.68
N ALA A 48 7.66 9.77 30.29
CA ALA A 48 8.94 9.44 30.93
C ALA A 48 10.05 9.22 29.87
N LYS A 49 9.72 8.52 28.77
CA LYS A 49 10.64 8.37 27.63
C LYS A 49 10.93 9.74 26.98
N LEU A 50 9.95 10.61 26.86
CA LEU A 50 10.10 11.96 26.36
C LEU A 50 11.05 12.77 27.24
N GLN A 51 10.93 12.70 28.59
CA GLN A 51 11.86 13.35 29.51
C GLN A 51 13.31 12.95 29.23
N LYS A 52 13.53 11.66 28.99
CA LYS A 52 14.86 11.13 28.67
C LYS A 52 15.39 11.66 27.34
N MET A 53 14.53 11.80 26.33
CA MET A 53 14.89 12.33 25.00
C MET A 53 15.21 13.84 25.05
N LEU A 54 14.44 14.62 25.82
CA LEU A 54 14.59 16.07 25.92
C LEU A 54 15.76 16.49 26.85
N GLY A 55 16.17 15.62 27.79
CA GLY A 55 17.27 15.90 28.70
C GLY A 55 16.93 16.87 29.84
N ASP A 56 17.97 17.42 30.46
CA ASP A 56 17.89 18.17 31.73
C ASP A 56 17.39 19.60 31.59
N ASP A 57 17.33 20.15 30.39
CA ASP A 57 16.77 21.48 30.13
C ASP A 57 15.25 21.52 30.19
N TYR A 58 14.62 20.36 30.28
CA TYR A 58 13.17 20.17 30.33
C TYR A 58 12.72 19.47 31.60
N VAL A 59 11.47 19.72 31.98
CA VAL A 59 10.73 18.97 33.01
C VAL A 59 9.40 18.49 32.41
N VAL A 60 9.24 17.17 32.25
CA VAL A 60 8.05 16.58 31.68
C VAL A 60 7.14 16.03 32.79
N GLY A 61 5.92 16.57 32.88
CA GLY A 61 4.87 16.09 33.78
C GLY A 61 3.90 15.13 33.09
N ASN A 62 3.57 14.02 33.71
CA ASN A 62 2.55 13.09 33.27
C ASN A 62 1.22 13.37 33.99
N PHE A 63 0.25 13.90 33.26
CA PHE A 63 -1.10 14.20 33.76
C PHE A 63 -2.17 13.34 33.08
N GLY A 64 -1.82 12.09 32.76
CA GLY A 64 -2.73 11.10 32.21
C GLY A 64 -3.70 10.55 33.24
N LYS A 65 -4.97 10.42 32.88
CA LYS A 65 -6.03 9.78 33.69
C LYS A 65 -6.69 8.63 32.93
N SER A 66 -6.49 7.40 33.40
CA SER A 66 -7.10 6.23 32.77
C SER A 66 -8.62 6.35 32.70
N GLY A 67 -9.19 6.11 31.51
CA GLY A 67 -10.63 6.18 31.25
C GLY A 67 -11.17 7.61 31.07
N ALA A 68 -10.34 8.65 31.13
CA ALA A 68 -10.83 10.03 30.98
C ALA A 68 -11.34 10.32 29.56
N THR A 69 -12.50 10.97 29.48
CA THR A 69 -13.10 11.51 28.26
C THR A 69 -12.74 12.97 28.08
N LEU A 70 -12.72 13.43 26.84
CA LEU A 70 -12.66 14.85 26.53
C LEU A 70 -13.99 15.53 26.85
N LEU A 71 -15.10 14.88 26.43
CA LEU A 71 -16.46 15.39 26.64
C LEU A 71 -16.73 15.67 28.12
N ASN A 72 -17.13 16.90 28.45
CA ASN A 72 -17.46 17.30 29.80
C ASN A 72 -18.78 16.68 30.33
N LYS A 73 -19.59 16.13 29.42
CA LYS A 73 -20.77 15.31 29.74
C LYS A 73 -20.50 13.82 29.63
N GLY A 74 -19.26 13.42 29.30
CA GLY A 74 -18.85 12.04 29.19
C GLY A 74 -18.87 11.34 30.55
N HIS A 75 -18.69 9.99 30.51
CA HIS A 75 -18.77 9.17 31.74
C HIS A 75 -17.61 9.44 32.71
N ARG A 76 -16.50 10.06 32.27
CA ARG A 76 -15.37 10.45 33.11
C ARG A 76 -14.66 11.70 32.55
N PRO A 77 -15.27 12.89 32.66
CA PRO A 77 -14.68 14.11 32.08
C PRO A 77 -13.29 14.42 32.64
N TYR A 78 -12.32 14.67 31.75
CA TYR A 78 -10.95 14.97 32.15
C TYR A 78 -10.86 16.24 33.01
N MET A 79 -11.60 17.29 32.64
CA MET A 79 -11.61 18.59 33.37
C MET A 79 -12.14 18.49 34.79
N GLN A 80 -12.78 17.37 35.18
CA GLN A 80 -13.24 17.10 36.55
C GLN A 80 -12.25 16.20 37.34
N GLN A 81 -11.13 15.80 36.75
CA GLN A 81 -10.16 14.92 37.42
C GLN A 81 -9.05 15.71 38.13
N GLU A 82 -8.48 15.13 39.15
CA GLU A 82 -7.36 15.73 39.92
C GLU A 82 -6.16 15.99 39.01
N GLU A 83 -5.90 15.14 38.03
CA GLU A 83 -4.81 15.25 37.07
C GLU A 83 -4.94 16.51 36.21
N TYR A 84 -6.15 16.95 35.87
CA TYR A 84 -6.38 18.23 35.18
C TYR A 84 -5.96 19.41 36.06
N HIS A 85 -6.38 19.45 37.33
CA HIS A 85 -5.99 20.54 38.25
C HIS A 85 -4.48 20.60 38.44
N LYS A 86 -3.83 19.43 38.62
CA LYS A 86 -2.35 19.35 38.69
C LYS A 86 -1.67 19.85 37.42
N ALA A 87 -2.24 19.56 36.24
CA ALA A 87 -1.70 20.06 34.98
C ALA A 87 -1.84 21.60 34.83
N ILE A 88 -2.95 22.18 35.29
CA ILE A 88 -3.16 23.64 35.35
C ILE A 88 -2.14 24.28 36.32
N ASP A 89 -1.99 23.75 37.54
CA ASP A 89 -1.04 24.25 38.54
C ASP A 89 0.41 24.12 38.08
N PHE A 90 0.72 23.09 37.29
CA PHE A 90 2.04 22.90 36.70
C PHE A 90 2.40 24.05 35.75
N ALA A 91 1.42 24.68 35.10
CA ALA A 91 1.57 25.82 34.20
C ALA A 91 2.67 25.59 33.14
N GLY A 92 2.52 24.51 32.33
CA GLY A 92 3.47 24.09 31.32
C GLY A 92 3.80 25.18 30.29
N ASP A 93 5.05 25.31 29.91
CA ASP A 93 5.48 26.13 28.77
C ASP A 93 5.06 25.46 27.44
N ILE A 94 4.95 24.13 27.45
CA ILE A 94 4.45 23.29 26.35
C ILE A 94 3.38 22.36 26.94
N VAL A 95 2.24 22.24 26.23
CA VAL A 95 1.15 21.33 26.61
C VAL A 95 0.88 20.37 25.46
N VAL A 96 0.92 19.08 25.73
CA VAL A 96 0.63 17.99 24.76
C VAL A 96 -0.66 17.33 25.16
N ILE A 97 -1.69 17.36 24.31
CA ILE A 97 -3.03 16.83 24.62
C ILE A 97 -3.32 15.61 23.74
N HIS A 98 -3.60 14.47 24.39
CA HIS A 98 -4.09 13.24 23.76
C HIS A 98 -5.37 12.76 24.46
N LEU A 99 -6.53 13.25 24.03
CA LEU A 99 -7.86 12.93 24.55
C LEU A 99 -8.84 12.70 23.41
N GLY A 100 -9.87 11.90 23.64
CA GLY A 100 -10.91 11.56 22.67
C GLY A 100 -11.11 10.05 22.45
N ILE A 101 -10.12 9.19 22.78
CA ILE A 101 -10.24 7.76 22.52
C ILE A 101 -11.33 7.09 23.40
N ASN A 102 -11.50 7.52 24.64
CA ASN A 102 -12.55 7.02 25.52
C ASN A 102 -13.94 7.57 25.17
N ASP A 103 -13.98 8.66 24.43
CA ASP A 103 -15.21 9.26 23.90
C ASP A 103 -15.86 8.36 22.82
N THR A 104 -15.15 7.37 22.28
CA THR A 104 -15.71 6.31 21.43
C THR A 104 -16.62 5.33 22.19
N ASP A 105 -16.90 5.56 23.48
CA ASP A 105 -17.84 4.73 24.26
C ASP A 105 -19.28 5.02 23.84
N PRO A 106 -20.17 4.00 23.74
CA PRO A 106 -21.59 4.16 23.44
C PRO A 106 -22.37 5.10 24.41
N ARG A 107 -21.83 5.29 25.62
CA ARG A 107 -22.42 6.23 26.60
C ARG A 107 -22.12 7.69 26.27
N ASP A 108 -21.06 7.95 25.48
CA ASP A 108 -20.53 9.29 25.27
C ASP A 108 -20.82 9.79 23.85
N TRP A 109 -20.18 9.21 22.81
CA TRP A 109 -20.20 9.76 21.46
C TRP A 109 -21.61 9.89 20.86
N PRO A 110 -22.46 8.86 20.88
CA PRO A 110 -23.81 8.97 20.30
C PRO A 110 -24.67 10.03 20.94
N ASN A 111 -24.39 10.36 22.22
CA ASN A 111 -25.20 11.28 23.02
C ASN A 111 -24.66 12.71 23.04
N TYR A 112 -23.34 12.91 22.94
CA TYR A 112 -22.70 14.17 23.26
C TYR A 112 -21.73 14.69 22.20
N ARG A 113 -21.63 14.06 21.04
CA ARG A 113 -20.67 14.42 19.95
C ARG A 113 -20.69 15.90 19.59
N ASP A 114 -21.86 16.55 19.63
CA ASP A 114 -22.02 17.96 19.27
C ASP A 114 -21.28 18.92 20.21
N PHE A 115 -20.93 18.48 21.41
CA PHE A 115 -20.15 19.25 22.39
C PHE A 115 -18.65 19.10 22.24
N PHE A 116 -18.16 18.11 21.49
CA PHE A 116 -16.75 17.73 21.47
C PHE A 116 -15.80 18.89 21.10
N ILE A 117 -16.12 19.62 20.03
CA ILE A 117 -15.30 20.76 19.58
C ILE A 117 -15.31 21.88 20.63
N GLN A 118 -16.46 22.18 21.21
CA GLN A 118 -16.59 23.22 22.24
C GLN A 118 -15.79 22.83 23.49
N ASP A 119 -15.92 21.60 23.97
CA ASP A 119 -15.27 21.11 25.17
C ASP A 119 -13.75 21.07 24.97
N TYR A 120 -13.28 20.66 23.77
CA TYR A 120 -11.83 20.64 23.45
C TYR A 120 -11.26 22.07 23.44
N ARG A 121 -11.96 23.02 22.86
CA ARG A 121 -11.56 24.42 22.88
C ARG A 121 -11.49 24.98 24.30
N ALA A 122 -12.50 24.69 25.15
CA ALA A 122 -12.50 25.06 26.54
C ALA A 122 -11.27 24.52 27.30
N LEU A 123 -10.87 23.27 27.03
CA LEU A 123 -9.65 22.68 27.59
C LEU A 123 -8.39 23.42 27.10
N ILE A 124 -8.26 23.71 25.81
CA ILE A 124 -7.14 24.50 25.25
C ILE A 124 -7.08 25.88 25.92
N ASP A 125 -8.18 26.56 26.03
CA ASP A 125 -8.23 27.90 26.58
C ASP A 125 -7.93 27.92 28.08
N SER A 126 -8.25 26.89 28.86
CA SER A 126 -7.88 26.77 30.26
C SER A 126 -6.34 26.72 30.45
N PHE A 127 -5.61 26.05 29.59
CA PHE A 127 -4.16 26.06 29.61
C PHE A 127 -3.57 27.42 29.19
N ARG A 128 -4.19 28.12 28.25
CA ARG A 128 -3.79 29.49 27.88
C ARG A 128 -4.04 30.51 29.01
N VAL A 129 -5.05 30.28 29.81
CA VAL A 129 -5.29 31.09 31.03
C VAL A 129 -4.22 30.82 32.08
N ALA A 130 -3.83 29.56 32.29
CA ALA A 130 -2.78 29.16 33.24
C ALA A 130 -1.39 29.66 32.83
N ASN A 131 -1.09 29.65 31.52
CA ASN A 131 0.14 30.21 30.95
C ASN A 131 -0.14 30.78 29.55
N SER A 132 -0.27 32.09 29.44
CA SER A 132 -0.62 32.76 28.18
C SER A 132 0.42 32.61 27.06
N ARG A 133 1.63 32.14 27.38
CA ARG A 133 2.72 31.88 26.41
C ARG A 133 2.89 30.40 26.11
N CYS A 134 2.03 29.52 26.62
CA CYS A 134 2.18 28.09 26.39
C CYS A 134 1.99 27.75 24.90
N ARG A 135 2.89 26.89 24.41
CA ARG A 135 2.73 26.23 23.10
C ARG A 135 1.92 24.97 23.28
N ILE A 136 0.84 24.82 22.50
CA ILE A 136 -0.06 23.67 22.60
C ILE A 136 0.10 22.77 21.37
N LEU A 137 0.30 21.50 21.63
CA LEU A 137 0.31 20.43 20.66
C LEU A 137 -0.89 19.52 20.95
N ILE A 138 -1.71 19.24 19.95
CA ILE A 138 -2.77 18.25 20.08
C ILE A 138 -2.47 17.04 19.18
N ALA A 139 -2.71 15.84 19.70
CA ALA A 139 -2.40 14.62 19.00
C ALA A 139 -3.63 14.03 18.31
N ARG A 140 -3.48 13.58 17.06
CA ARG A 140 -4.40 12.60 16.50
C ARG A 140 -4.43 11.38 17.41
N LEU A 141 -5.59 10.73 17.55
CA LEU A 141 -5.72 9.55 18.39
C LEU A 141 -4.82 8.41 17.89
N THR A 142 -4.30 7.63 18.82
CA THR A 142 -3.70 6.32 18.48
C THR A 142 -4.72 5.43 17.78
N PRO A 143 -4.30 4.48 16.93
CA PRO A 143 -5.25 3.57 16.29
C PRO A 143 -5.94 2.68 17.33
N ILE A 144 -7.17 2.26 16.99
CA ILE A 144 -7.88 1.16 17.66
C ILE A 144 -7.86 -0.02 16.69
N ALA A 145 -7.32 -1.16 17.11
CA ALA A 145 -7.20 -2.30 16.23
C ALA A 145 -8.57 -3.02 16.02
N ASP A 146 -8.73 -3.67 14.87
CA ASP A 146 -9.90 -4.45 14.46
C ASP A 146 -10.35 -5.52 15.47
N ARG A 147 -9.43 -5.92 16.36
CA ARG A 147 -9.71 -6.86 17.46
C ARG A 147 -10.53 -6.26 18.62
N HIS A 148 -10.71 -4.95 18.65
CA HIS A 148 -11.50 -4.29 19.68
C HIS A 148 -12.94 -4.82 19.68
N PRO A 149 -13.53 -5.22 20.84
CA PRO A 149 -14.85 -5.87 20.86
C PRO A 149 -15.99 -5.08 20.22
N ARG A 150 -15.90 -3.76 20.24
CA ARG A 150 -16.90 -2.83 19.67
C ARG A 150 -16.45 -2.21 18.34
N PHE A 151 -15.41 -2.75 17.70
CA PHE A 151 -14.81 -2.14 16.50
C PHE A 151 -15.87 -1.86 15.42
N GLU A 152 -16.63 -2.87 15.01
CA GLU A 152 -17.67 -2.76 13.98
C GLU A 152 -19.00 -2.20 14.49
N SER A 153 -19.23 -2.12 15.81
CA SER A 153 -20.48 -1.62 16.39
C SER A 153 -20.45 -0.15 16.76
N GLY A 154 -19.54 0.62 16.15
CA GLY A 154 -19.47 2.06 16.25
C GLY A 154 -18.10 2.63 16.60
N THR A 155 -17.27 1.93 17.38
CA THR A 155 -15.98 2.47 17.85
C THR A 155 -15.07 2.92 16.69
N ARG A 156 -14.98 2.15 15.59
CA ARG A 156 -14.22 2.53 14.38
C ARG A 156 -14.73 3.84 13.79
N ASP A 157 -16.04 3.91 13.52
CA ASP A 157 -16.64 5.05 12.84
C ASP A 157 -16.57 6.32 13.72
N TRP A 158 -16.79 6.17 15.02
CA TRP A 158 -16.69 7.29 15.99
C TRP A 158 -15.24 7.75 16.17
N HIS A 159 -14.28 6.82 16.12
CA HIS A 159 -12.86 7.16 16.14
C HIS A 159 -12.49 8.06 14.95
N ASP A 160 -12.96 7.74 13.74
CA ASP A 160 -12.69 8.54 12.54
C ASP A 160 -13.38 9.92 12.61
N GLU A 161 -14.61 9.99 13.12
CA GLU A 161 -15.29 11.27 13.36
C GLU A 161 -14.51 12.15 14.35
N ILE A 162 -13.99 11.57 15.42
CA ILE A 162 -13.17 12.27 16.42
C ILE A 162 -11.82 12.71 15.82
N GLN A 163 -11.17 11.88 15.02
CA GLN A 163 -9.94 12.25 14.32
C GLN A 163 -10.15 13.52 13.47
N LEU A 164 -11.20 13.53 12.66
CA LEU A 164 -11.55 14.69 11.83
C LEU A 164 -11.85 15.94 12.69
N ALA A 165 -12.54 15.77 13.82
CA ALA A 165 -12.79 16.86 14.75
C ALA A 165 -11.50 17.43 15.34
N ILE A 166 -10.54 16.57 15.74
CA ILE A 166 -9.23 16.99 16.27
C ILE A 166 -8.43 17.77 15.21
N GLU A 167 -8.42 17.32 13.95
CA GLU A 167 -7.76 18.02 12.85
C GLU A 167 -8.35 19.41 12.63
N ASN A 168 -9.67 19.53 12.66
CA ASN A 168 -10.38 20.80 12.56
C ASN A 168 -10.05 21.72 13.75
N ILE A 169 -10.03 21.19 14.98
CA ILE A 169 -9.67 21.96 16.18
C ILE A 169 -8.23 22.49 16.05
N ALA A 170 -7.26 21.66 15.64
CA ALA A 170 -5.89 22.10 15.45
C ALA A 170 -5.81 23.31 14.51
N LYS A 171 -6.48 23.19 13.37
CA LYS A 171 -6.51 24.22 12.33
C LYS A 171 -7.13 25.53 12.83
N TYR A 172 -8.32 25.47 13.44
CA TYR A 172 -9.08 26.68 13.79
C TYR A 172 -8.71 27.28 15.14
N ALA A 173 -8.13 26.51 16.08
CA ALA A 173 -7.56 27.02 17.30
C ALA A 173 -6.10 27.52 17.14
N GLY A 174 -5.48 27.29 15.96
CA GLY A 174 -4.11 27.68 15.69
C GLY A 174 -3.09 26.98 16.59
N VAL A 175 -3.33 25.67 16.88
CA VAL A 175 -2.41 24.85 17.67
C VAL A 175 -1.74 23.79 16.76
N GLN A 176 -0.58 23.32 17.18
CA GLN A 176 0.15 22.32 16.40
C GLN A 176 -0.53 20.96 16.49
N LEU A 177 -0.72 20.29 15.34
CA LEU A 177 -1.17 18.90 15.27
C LEU A 177 0.06 17.97 15.19
N ILE A 178 0.07 16.92 16.01
CA ILE A 178 1.02 15.80 15.91
C ILE A 178 0.25 14.49 15.66
N ASP A 179 0.90 13.51 15.05
CA ASP A 179 0.22 12.31 14.57
C ASP A 179 0.60 11.06 15.38
N PHE A 180 -0.26 10.66 16.32
CA PHE A 180 -0.11 9.41 17.07
C PHE A 180 -0.73 8.20 16.34
N HIS A 181 -1.45 8.44 15.23
CA HIS A 181 -2.14 7.38 14.48
C HIS A 181 -1.23 6.69 13.46
N ALA A 182 -0.83 7.42 12.42
CA ALA A 182 -0.17 6.85 11.26
C ALA A 182 1.11 6.05 11.57
N PRO A 183 1.99 6.48 12.50
CA PRO A 183 3.19 5.72 12.83
C PRO A 183 2.93 4.40 13.59
N LEU A 184 1.77 4.23 14.24
CA LEU A 184 1.41 2.99 14.93
C LEU A 184 0.47 2.08 14.12
N TYR A 185 -0.26 2.64 13.16
CA TYR A 185 -1.33 1.95 12.43
C TYR A 185 -0.86 0.67 11.69
N PRO A 186 0.33 0.62 11.08
CA PRO A 186 0.84 -0.59 10.45
C PRO A 186 1.36 -1.66 11.43
N TYR A 187 1.33 -1.39 12.75
CA TYR A 187 1.95 -2.24 13.77
C TYR A 187 0.94 -2.72 14.82
N PRO A 188 -0.05 -3.57 14.44
CA PRO A 188 -1.09 -4.02 15.38
C PRO A 188 -0.56 -4.77 16.60
N PHE A 189 0.64 -5.37 16.53
CA PHE A 189 1.29 -6.02 17.68
C PHE A 189 1.71 -5.03 18.77
N MET A 190 1.91 -3.76 18.43
CA MET A 190 2.20 -2.71 19.40
C MET A 190 1.00 -2.30 20.26
N LEU A 191 -0.21 -2.80 19.92
CA LEU A 191 -1.46 -2.57 20.63
C LEU A 191 -2.02 -3.92 21.17
N PRO A 192 -1.39 -4.57 22.17
CA PRO A 192 -1.71 -5.95 22.57
C PRO A 192 -3.19 -6.17 22.93
N ASP A 193 -3.84 -5.20 23.54
CA ASP A 193 -5.26 -5.22 23.91
C ASP A 193 -6.16 -4.47 22.93
N ALA A 194 -5.66 -4.15 21.73
CA ALA A 194 -6.29 -3.38 20.66
C ALA A 194 -6.37 -1.86 20.87
N VAL A 195 -5.92 -1.32 21.99
CA VAL A 195 -6.01 0.12 22.32
C VAL A 195 -4.70 0.69 22.87
N HIS A 196 -4.10 0.00 23.86
CA HIS A 196 -2.97 0.54 24.62
C HIS A 196 -1.63 0.13 24.00
N PRO A 197 -0.75 1.10 23.71
CA PRO A 197 0.59 0.82 23.20
C PRO A 197 1.43 0.04 24.22
N ASN A 198 2.20 -0.93 23.73
CA ASN A 198 3.26 -1.58 24.50
C ASN A 198 4.46 -0.61 24.68
N VAL A 199 5.55 -1.10 25.30
CA VAL A 199 6.76 -0.28 25.58
C VAL A 199 7.35 0.34 24.32
N GLU A 200 7.35 -0.39 23.23
CA GLU A 200 7.86 0.07 21.93
C GLU A 200 6.93 1.11 21.29
N GLY A 201 5.62 0.87 21.30
CA GLY A 201 4.63 1.85 20.86
C GLY A 201 4.70 3.14 21.68
N ALA A 202 4.91 3.06 22.98
CA ALA A 202 5.10 4.23 23.84
C ALA A 202 6.38 5.01 23.49
N GLU A 203 7.44 4.35 23.03
CA GLU A 203 8.65 5.01 22.54
C GLU A 203 8.41 5.77 21.24
N ILE A 204 7.63 5.20 20.31
CA ILE A 204 7.21 5.90 19.09
C ILE A 204 6.42 7.16 19.45
N LEU A 205 5.48 7.10 20.39
CA LEU A 205 4.71 8.27 20.83
C LEU A 205 5.63 9.35 21.44
N ALA A 206 6.60 8.96 22.28
CA ALA A 206 7.57 9.87 22.86
C ALA A 206 8.41 10.57 21.76
N LYS A 207 8.85 9.84 20.75
CA LYS A 207 9.59 10.37 19.62
C LYS A 207 8.77 11.38 18.80
N ILE A 208 7.49 11.09 18.54
CA ILE A 208 6.61 12.03 17.83
C ILE A 208 6.46 13.35 18.59
N VAL A 209 6.32 13.27 19.93
CA VAL A 209 6.26 14.48 20.76
C VAL A 209 7.59 15.22 20.77
N TYR A 210 8.71 14.51 20.87
CA TYR A 210 10.05 15.07 20.78
C TYR A 210 10.25 15.83 19.46
N GLU A 211 9.96 15.21 18.33
CA GLU A 211 10.01 15.80 16.99
C GLU A 211 9.09 17.04 16.90
N GLY A 212 7.87 16.94 17.42
CA GLY A 212 6.92 18.04 17.47
C GLY A 212 7.39 19.22 18.32
N ILE A 213 8.11 18.99 19.42
CA ILE A 213 8.65 20.04 20.30
C ILE A 213 9.88 20.68 19.70
N THR A 214 10.85 19.88 19.28
CA THR A 214 12.19 20.32 18.86
C THR A 214 12.25 20.72 17.39
N GLY A 215 11.40 20.16 16.56
CA GLY A 215 11.49 20.26 15.10
C GLY A 215 12.59 19.41 14.49
N ASP A 216 13.23 18.55 15.28
CA ASP A 216 14.31 17.65 14.81
C ASP A 216 13.71 16.32 14.33
N PHE A 217 13.57 16.20 13.02
CA PHE A 217 13.09 14.99 12.34
C PHE A 217 14.24 14.11 11.80
N GLY A 218 15.47 14.36 12.24
CA GLY A 218 16.67 13.61 11.83
C GLY A 218 17.20 13.99 10.44
N GLY A 219 16.93 15.22 9.99
CA GLY A 219 17.43 15.78 8.74
C GLY A 219 16.73 15.32 7.48
N LEU A 220 17.34 15.62 6.32
CA LEU A 220 16.76 15.35 5.00
C LEU A 220 16.69 13.86 4.69
N ARG A 221 15.48 13.36 4.37
CA ARG A 221 15.23 11.99 3.92
C ARG A 221 14.29 11.97 2.71
N MET A 222 14.55 11.03 1.80
CA MET A 222 13.75 10.78 0.61
C MET A 222 13.17 9.36 0.64
N SER A 223 12.13 9.11 -0.17
CA SER A 223 11.65 7.75 -0.40
C SER A 223 12.78 6.85 -0.94
N PRO A 224 12.80 5.55 -0.62
CA PRO A 224 13.81 4.60 -1.14
C PRO A 224 13.82 4.47 -2.66
N LEU A 225 12.79 4.93 -3.37
CA LEU A 225 12.76 4.99 -4.83
C LEU A 225 13.69 6.05 -5.44
N TYR A 226 14.14 7.04 -4.64
CA TYR A 226 15.09 8.04 -5.13
C TYR A 226 16.52 7.51 -5.01
N THR A 227 17.02 6.92 -6.10
CA THR A 227 18.41 6.47 -6.27
C THR A 227 18.94 6.88 -7.63
N ASP A 228 20.23 6.72 -7.86
CA ASP A 228 20.79 6.86 -9.20
C ASP A 228 20.06 5.94 -10.20
N ASN A 229 20.08 6.27 -11.48
CA ASN A 229 19.44 5.55 -12.56
C ASN A 229 17.89 5.51 -12.52
N MET A 230 17.22 6.21 -11.62
CA MET A 230 15.74 6.20 -11.55
C MET A 230 15.09 6.77 -12.81
N VAL A 231 13.84 6.37 -13.03
CA VAL A 231 12.97 6.99 -14.04
C VAL A 231 11.88 7.76 -13.34
N LEU A 232 11.71 9.04 -13.68
CA LEU A 232 10.61 9.88 -13.22
C LEU A 232 9.50 9.92 -14.27
N GLN A 233 8.23 9.90 -13.84
CA GLN A 233 7.09 9.89 -14.76
C GLN A 233 7.01 11.20 -15.54
N HIS A 234 6.96 11.12 -16.88
CA HIS A 234 6.79 12.28 -17.75
C HIS A 234 5.32 12.71 -17.94
N GLY A 235 5.13 13.91 -18.47
CA GLY A 235 3.82 14.38 -18.95
C GLY A 235 2.83 14.81 -17.87
N LYS A 236 3.15 14.62 -16.59
CA LYS A 236 2.39 15.13 -15.44
C LYS A 236 3.26 16.09 -14.62
N PRO A 237 2.67 17.03 -13.84
CA PRO A 237 3.42 17.77 -12.84
C PRO A 237 4.20 16.81 -11.93
N LEU A 238 5.49 17.07 -11.73
CA LEU A 238 6.36 16.18 -10.97
C LEU A 238 6.44 16.66 -9.53
N THR A 239 5.82 15.94 -8.63
CA THR A 239 5.92 16.20 -7.19
C THR A 239 7.12 15.47 -6.60
N ILE A 240 8.05 16.23 -6.03
CA ILE A 240 9.20 15.73 -5.26
C ILE A 240 8.96 16.09 -3.80
N GLN A 241 9.03 15.12 -2.91
CA GLN A 241 8.70 15.29 -1.51
C GLN A 241 9.57 14.41 -0.60
N GLY A 242 9.60 14.75 0.67
CA GLY A 242 10.37 14.03 1.67
C GLY A 242 10.17 14.62 3.06
N THR A 243 11.06 14.28 3.97
CA THR A 243 11.11 14.83 5.32
C THR A 243 12.43 15.55 5.56
N ALA A 244 12.43 16.55 6.45
CA ALA A 244 13.61 17.26 6.93
C ALA A 244 13.26 17.94 8.26
N ASN A 245 14.22 18.59 8.91
CA ASN A 245 13.94 19.33 10.14
C ASN A 245 12.99 20.51 9.88
N ALA A 246 12.11 20.77 10.84
CA ALA A 246 11.14 21.85 10.73
C ALA A 246 11.84 23.21 10.48
N GLY A 247 11.34 23.94 9.47
CA GLY A 247 11.91 25.21 9.08
C GLY A 247 13.12 25.13 8.12
N ASP A 248 13.62 23.93 7.80
CA ASP A 248 14.68 23.76 6.80
C ASP A 248 14.20 24.27 5.44
N ARG A 249 15.10 24.99 4.75
CA ARG A 249 14.83 25.49 3.40
C ARG A 249 15.36 24.51 2.36
N ILE A 250 14.47 23.73 1.79
CA ILE A 250 14.79 22.72 0.80
C ILE A 250 14.82 23.35 -0.59
N THR A 251 15.87 23.08 -1.34
CA THR A 251 15.96 23.40 -2.77
C THR A 251 15.97 22.11 -3.58
N VAL A 252 15.07 22.00 -4.55
CA VAL A 252 15.01 20.90 -5.52
C VAL A 252 15.34 21.44 -6.90
N SER A 253 16.27 20.80 -7.60
CA SER A 253 16.61 21.15 -8.99
C SER A 253 16.82 19.92 -9.85
N ILE A 254 16.25 19.98 -11.08
CA ILE A 254 16.43 18.99 -12.13
C ILE A 254 16.26 19.66 -13.49
N ALA A 255 17.05 19.28 -14.47
CA ALA A 255 17.08 19.92 -15.80
C ALA A 255 17.26 21.45 -15.67
N HIS A 256 16.30 22.24 -16.14
CA HIS A 256 16.33 23.71 -16.07
C HIS A 256 15.43 24.26 -14.94
N GLN A 257 14.83 23.41 -14.13
CA GLN A 257 13.91 23.82 -13.08
C GLN A 257 14.58 23.84 -11.72
N LYS A 258 14.20 24.81 -10.90
CA LYS A 258 14.65 24.95 -9.51
C LYS A 258 13.52 25.52 -8.68
N GLN A 259 13.13 24.79 -7.63
CA GLN A 259 12.09 25.18 -6.69
C GLN A 259 12.62 25.18 -5.27
N LYS A 260 12.01 26.00 -4.41
CA LYS A 260 12.35 26.11 -2.99
C LYS A 260 11.08 25.95 -2.15
N VAL A 261 11.21 25.31 -1.01
CA VAL A 261 10.14 25.16 -0.03
C VAL A 261 10.74 25.21 1.38
N VAL A 262 9.92 25.58 2.36
CA VAL A 262 10.26 25.49 3.78
C VAL A 262 9.55 24.25 4.33
N THR A 263 10.30 23.41 5.05
CA THR A 263 9.75 22.23 5.72
C THR A 263 8.73 22.65 6.78
N GLY A 264 7.57 21.97 6.79
CA GLY A 264 6.52 22.21 7.76
C GLY A 264 6.91 21.84 9.20
N MET A 265 6.07 22.22 10.16
CA MET A 265 6.24 21.86 11.58
C MET A 265 6.04 20.34 11.81
N ASP A 266 5.53 19.62 10.82
CA ASP A 266 5.39 18.16 10.79
C ASP A 266 6.59 17.46 10.15
N GLY A 267 7.64 18.18 9.83
CA GLY A 267 8.84 17.65 9.18
C GLY A 267 8.66 17.31 7.70
N LYS A 268 7.52 17.59 7.09
CA LYS A 268 7.24 17.28 5.68
C LYS A 268 7.50 18.47 4.78
N TRP A 269 7.98 18.17 3.57
CA TRP A 269 8.12 19.16 2.50
C TRP A 269 7.74 18.54 1.15
N SER A 270 7.24 19.37 0.25
CA SER A 270 6.86 18.99 -1.10
C SER A 270 7.06 20.16 -2.05
N VAL A 271 7.57 19.89 -3.25
CA VAL A 271 7.62 20.83 -4.37
C VAL A 271 7.01 20.18 -5.60
N THR A 272 6.30 20.97 -6.39
CA THR A 272 5.79 20.54 -7.68
C THR A 272 6.55 21.25 -8.79
N LEU A 273 7.18 20.48 -9.65
CA LEU A 273 7.86 20.94 -10.87
C LEU A 273 6.93 20.84 -12.06
N SER A 274 7.12 21.70 -13.06
CA SER A 274 6.40 21.59 -14.32
C SER A 274 6.71 20.25 -15.00
N PRO A 275 5.79 19.70 -15.81
CA PRO A 275 6.02 18.47 -16.55
C PRO A 275 7.32 18.49 -17.33
N LEU A 276 8.11 17.43 -17.20
CA LEU A 276 9.32 17.22 -18.00
C LEU A 276 8.99 16.40 -19.24
N LYS A 277 9.66 16.68 -20.34
CA LYS A 277 9.62 15.83 -21.55
C LYS A 277 10.43 14.57 -21.29
N ALA A 278 10.01 13.48 -21.93
CA ALA A 278 10.77 12.24 -21.90
C ALA A 278 12.19 12.43 -22.43
N GLY A 279 13.16 11.80 -21.80
CA GLY A 279 14.59 11.88 -22.14
C GLY A 279 15.50 11.86 -20.91
N GLY A 280 16.69 12.43 -21.04
CA GLY A 280 17.73 12.41 -20.04
C GLY A 280 19.08 11.97 -20.65
N PRO A 281 20.10 11.64 -19.85
CA PRO A 281 20.07 11.63 -18.38
C PRO A 281 20.14 13.02 -17.76
N TYR A 282 19.49 13.18 -16.63
CA TYR A 282 19.50 14.37 -15.80
C TYR A 282 20.15 14.10 -14.46
N THR A 283 20.45 15.17 -13.72
CA THR A 283 20.83 15.11 -12.31
C THR A 283 19.74 15.77 -11.46
N LEU A 284 19.15 15.04 -10.52
CA LEU A 284 18.25 15.59 -9.50
C LEU A 284 19.08 15.94 -8.26
N VAL A 285 18.97 17.19 -7.79
CA VAL A 285 19.60 17.64 -6.56
C VAL A 285 18.52 18.10 -5.58
N VAL A 286 18.60 17.58 -4.36
CA VAL A 286 17.76 17.99 -3.23
C VAL A 286 18.67 18.40 -2.09
N SER A 287 18.53 19.64 -1.61
CA SER A 287 19.44 20.17 -0.59
C SER A 287 18.78 21.19 0.34
N PRO A 288 18.76 20.95 1.67
CA PRO A 288 18.80 22.01 2.65
C PRO A 288 20.20 22.65 2.68
N ALA A 289 20.40 23.69 3.46
CA ALA A 289 21.70 24.36 3.58
C ALA A 289 22.81 23.45 4.14
N SER A 290 22.43 22.47 4.98
CA SER A 290 23.35 21.60 5.76
C SER A 290 23.69 20.27 5.08
N GLN A 291 22.93 19.85 4.07
CA GLN A 291 23.06 18.53 3.44
C GLN A 291 22.74 18.61 1.94
N LYS A 292 23.33 17.75 1.14
CA LYS A 292 23.04 17.68 -0.30
C LYS A 292 22.91 16.23 -0.74
N LEU A 293 21.72 15.88 -1.24
CA LEU A 293 21.49 14.62 -1.95
C LEU A 293 21.56 14.88 -3.46
N THR A 294 22.28 14.03 -4.15
CA THR A 294 22.45 14.14 -5.62
C THR A 294 22.21 12.77 -6.24
N TYR A 295 21.24 12.72 -7.15
CA TYR A 295 20.87 11.52 -7.89
C TYR A 295 21.26 11.73 -9.36
N LYS A 296 22.08 10.80 -9.87
CA LYS A 296 22.64 10.86 -11.22
C LYS A 296 21.91 9.89 -12.17
N GLU A 297 22.14 10.06 -13.47
CA GLU A 297 21.59 9.20 -14.52
C GLU A 297 20.06 9.08 -14.45
N VAL A 298 19.39 10.16 -14.02
CA VAL A 298 17.93 10.21 -13.90
C VAL A 298 17.32 10.35 -15.29
N LEU A 299 16.47 9.41 -15.67
CA LEU A 299 15.66 9.50 -16.88
C LEU A 299 14.26 10.02 -16.57
N VAL A 300 13.62 10.56 -17.58
CA VAL A 300 12.20 10.94 -17.56
C VAL A 300 11.49 10.12 -18.62
N GLY A 301 10.46 9.38 -18.23
CA GLY A 301 9.80 8.42 -19.12
C GLY A 301 8.53 7.84 -18.51
N GLU A 302 8.21 6.62 -18.87
CA GLU A 302 7.03 5.90 -18.37
C GLU A 302 7.39 5.00 -17.20
N VAL A 303 6.71 5.13 -16.07
CA VAL A 303 6.96 4.32 -14.86
C VAL A 303 5.79 3.39 -14.60
N TRP A 304 6.04 2.09 -14.54
CA TRP A 304 5.03 1.07 -14.30
C TRP A 304 5.33 0.23 -13.07
N LEU A 305 4.32 0.00 -12.23
CA LEU A 305 4.38 -0.95 -11.13
C LEU A 305 3.95 -2.34 -11.61
N CYS A 306 4.83 -3.32 -11.43
CA CYS A 306 4.62 -4.71 -11.81
C CYS A 306 4.50 -5.54 -10.53
N SER A 307 3.28 -5.98 -10.19
CA SER A 307 3.04 -6.60 -8.89
C SER A 307 2.19 -7.86 -8.99
N GLY A 308 2.15 -8.63 -7.90
CA GLY A 308 1.42 -9.90 -7.83
C GLY A 308 2.15 -10.99 -7.08
N GLN A 309 2.06 -12.24 -7.57
CA GLN A 309 2.69 -13.39 -6.93
C GLN A 309 3.77 -14.05 -7.83
N SER A 310 4.10 -15.29 -7.57
CA SER A 310 5.21 -16.02 -8.19
C SER A 310 5.28 -15.98 -9.72
N ASN A 311 4.15 -15.89 -10.41
CA ASN A 311 4.12 -15.77 -11.87
C ASN A 311 4.53 -14.38 -12.37
N MET A 312 4.32 -13.32 -11.57
CA MET A 312 4.91 -12.00 -11.83
C MET A 312 6.38 -11.96 -11.41
N GLU A 313 6.74 -12.57 -10.26
CA GLU A 313 8.12 -12.66 -9.78
C GLU A 313 9.03 -13.50 -10.70
N PHE A 314 8.48 -14.34 -11.56
CA PHE A 314 9.19 -15.33 -12.37
C PHE A 314 10.32 -14.72 -13.21
N TYR A 315 11.56 -15.17 -12.98
CA TYR A 315 12.75 -14.56 -13.56
C TYR A 315 12.91 -14.83 -15.06
N LEU A 316 13.42 -13.85 -15.80
CA LEU A 316 13.67 -13.94 -17.23
C LEU A 316 14.61 -15.11 -17.58
N ASN A 317 15.63 -15.38 -16.77
CA ASN A 317 16.58 -16.49 -16.99
C ASN A 317 15.94 -17.90 -16.86
N ARG A 318 14.69 -17.99 -16.38
CA ARG A 318 13.91 -19.23 -16.27
C ARG A 318 12.80 -19.34 -17.33
N SER A 319 12.62 -18.32 -18.15
CA SER A 319 11.61 -18.32 -19.23
C SER A 319 12.00 -19.23 -20.38
N ALA A 320 11.04 -19.65 -21.18
CA ALA A 320 11.27 -20.48 -22.37
C ALA A 320 12.23 -19.85 -23.38
N THR A 321 12.31 -18.54 -23.38
CA THR A 321 13.13 -17.73 -24.31
C THR A 321 14.43 -17.21 -23.68
N ALA A 322 14.76 -17.62 -22.46
CA ALA A 322 15.87 -17.09 -21.66
C ALA A 322 17.19 -17.00 -22.42
N LYS A 323 17.61 -18.10 -23.09
CA LYS A 323 18.89 -18.16 -23.83
C LYS A 323 19.03 -17.08 -24.90
N ARG A 324 17.93 -16.78 -25.59
CA ARG A 324 17.89 -15.76 -26.65
C ARG A 324 17.84 -14.34 -26.07
N ASP A 325 16.99 -14.12 -25.06
CA ASP A 325 16.57 -12.80 -24.68
C ASP A 325 17.44 -12.19 -23.58
N VAL A 326 17.97 -12.99 -22.66
CA VAL A 326 18.92 -12.49 -21.64
C VAL A 326 20.15 -11.89 -22.30
N ALA A 327 20.74 -12.59 -23.29
CA ALA A 327 21.94 -12.11 -23.98
C ALA A 327 21.72 -10.77 -24.73
N LYS A 328 20.47 -10.46 -25.10
CA LYS A 328 20.08 -9.25 -25.85
C LYS A 328 19.40 -8.20 -24.97
N ALA A 329 19.41 -8.34 -23.65
CA ALA A 329 18.63 -7.50 -22.76
C ALA A 329 19.24 -6.12 -22.51
N ALA A 330 20.44 -5.82 -23.00
CA ALA A 330 21.06 -4.51 -22.81
C ALA A 330 20.21 -3.39 -23.46
N ASN A 331 19.72 -2.46 -22.64
CA ASN A 331 18.96 -1.31 -23.07
C ASN A 331 19.04 -0.17 -22.05
N ASP A 332 19.75 0.91 -22.39
CA ASP A 332 19.98 2.05 -21.50
C ASP A 332 18.70 2.86 -21.23
N ASN A 333 17.64 2.68 -22.01
CA ASN A 333 16.35 3.33 -21.82
C ASN A 333 15.37 2.50 -20.99
N ILE A 334 15.75 1.32 -20.51
CA ILE A 334 14.98 0.53 -19.56
C ILE A 334 15.70 0.52 -18.23
N ARG A 335 14.99 0.85 -17.17
CA ARG A 335 15.49 0.84 -15.78
C ARG A 335 14.64 -0.09 -14.94
N LEU A 336 15.31 -0.81 -14.04
CA LEU A 336 14.71 -1.86 -13.23
C LEU A 336 14.89 -1.54 -11.75
N PHE A 337 13.78 -1.54 -11.00
CA PHE A 337 13.76 -1.46 -9.55
C PHE A 337 13.13 -2.73 -9.01
N ASP A 338 13.92 -3.60 -8.39
CA ASP A 338 13.52 -4.97 -8.06
C ASP A 338 13.42 -5.19 -6.56
N MET A 339 12.19 -5.15 -6.03
CA MET A 339 11.89 -5.34 -4.61
C MET A 339 11.85 -6.83 -4.27
N LYS A 340 12.93 -7.34 -3.70
CA LYS A 340 13.06 -8.75 -3.33
C LYS A 340 12.85 -8.99 -1.84
N ALA A 341 12.14 -10.06 -1.52
CA ALA A 341 12.04 -10.55 -0.15
C ALA A 341 13.42 -10.90 0.44
N ARG A 342 13.64 -10.55 1.70
CA ARG A 342 14.81 -11.02 2.46
C ARG A 342 14.71 -12.52 2.74
N TRP A 343 13.50 -12.98 3.03
CA TRP A 343 13.21 -14.39 3.32
C TRP A 343 12.09 -14.89 2.44
N ARG A 344 12.32 -16.02 1.78
CA ARG A 344 11.29 -16.66 0.98
C ARG A 344 10.29 -17.37 1.90
N THR A 345 9.04 -17.33 1.52
CA THR A 345 7.96 -18.05 2.17
C THR A 345 7.94 -19.54 1.78
N ASP A 346 9.12 -20.18 1.82
CA ASP A 346 9.28 -21.62 1.60
C ASP A 346 8.76 -22.43 2.80
N ALA A 347 8.71 -23.76 2.68
CA ALA A 347 8.23 -24.64 3.75
C ALA A 347 9.31 -24.83 4.87
N VAL A 348 9.63 -23.75 5.57
CA VAL A 348 10.64 -23.68 6.63
C VAL A 348 10.10 -22.98 7.86
N GLU A 349 10.64 -23.30 9.02
CA GLU A 349 10.39 -22.56 10.26
C GLU A 349 11.38 -21.39 10.37
N TRP A 350 10.90 -20.18 10.62
CA TRP A 350 11.76 -19.02 10.79
C TRP A 350 12.27 -18.90 12.23
N ASN A 351 13.45 -18.33 12.38
CA ASN A 351 14.04 -18.04 13.70
C ASN A 351 13.54 -16.70 14.27
N ALA A 352 13.85 -16.43 15.54
CA ALA A 352 13.38 -15.25 16.27
C ALA A 352 13.76 -13.92 15.59
N SER A 353 14.97 -13.81 15.01
CA SER A 353 15.41 -12.58 14.33
C SER A 353 14.58 -12.30 13.07
N VAL A 354 14.22 -13.33 12.31
CA VAL A 354 13.32 -13.17 11.15
C VAL A 354 11.93 -12.73 11.61
N LEU A 355 11.40 -13.40 12.65
CA LEU A 355 10.07 -13.09 13.19
C LEU A 355 9.98 -11.65 13.72
N ASP A 356 11.01 -11.19 14.42
CA ASP A 356 11.13 -9.81 14.89
C ASP A 356 11.16 -8.81 13.71
N SER A 357 12.00 -9.06 12.71
CA SER A 357 12.06 -8.21 11.51
C SER A 357 10.73 -8.12 10.76
N LEU A 358 9.95 -9.22 10.73
CA LEU A 358 8.62 -9.20 10.12
C LEU A 358 7.63 -8.33 10.89
N ASN A 359 7.67 -8.35 12.22
CA ASN A 359 6.87 -7.46 13.04
C ASN A 359 7.15 -5.99 12.73
N HIS A 360 8.40 -5.67 12.39
CA HIS A 360 8.84 -4.32 12.03
C HIS A 360 8.76 -4.00 10.53
N LEU A 361 8.04 -4.79 9.74
CA LEU A 361 7.84 -4.62 8.28
C LEU A 361 9.14 -4.62 7.46
N GLN A 362 10.25 -5.19 7.99
CA GLN A 362 11.56 -5.24 7.35
C GLN A 362 11.69 -6.44 6.39
N TYR A 363 10.65 -6.69 5.60
CA TYR A 363 10.56 -7.86 4.74
C TYR A 363 11.39 -7.74 3.46
N TYR A 364 11.52 -6.54 2.91
CA TYR A 364 12.22 -6.32 1.65
C TYR A 364 13.70 -6.04 1.86
N LYS A 365 14.52 -6.46 0.91
CA LYS A 365 15.92 -6.06 0.81
C LYS A 365 16.01 -4.61 0.37
N ASP A 366 17.07 -3.94 0.78
CA ASP A 366 17.41 -2.65 0.20
C ASP A 366 17.71 -2.86 -1.29
N THR A 367 17.22 -1.96 -2.12
CA THR A 367 17.35 -2.03 -3.57
C THR A 367 17.52 -0.63 -4.16
N GLU A 368 18.03 -0.59 -5.39
CA GLU A 368 18.24 0.63 -6.16
C GLU A 368 17.84 0.42 -7.62
N TRP A 369 17.64 1.50 -8.35
CA TRP A 369 17.41 1.44 -9.78
C TRP A 369 18.68 0.98 -10.51
N THR A 370 18.54 0.02 -11.40
CA THR A 370 19.62 -0.52 -12.24
C THR A 370 19.30 -0.33 -13.72
N VAL A 371 20.34 -0.19 -14.52
CA VAL A 371 20.23 -0.21 -15.99
C VAL A 371 19.92 -1.65 -16.44
N CYS A 372 19.03 -1.78 -17.42
CA CYS A 372 18.70 -3.07 -18.00
C CYS A 372 19.89 -3.62 -18.77
N SER A 373 20.43 -4.73 -18.31
CA SER A 373 21.57 -5.46 -18.86
C SER A 373 21.32 -6.97 -18.80
N PRO A 374 22.11 -7.81 -19.46
CA PRO A 374 22.00 -9.25 -19.31
C PRO A 374 22.05 -9.72 -17.83
N GLN A 375 22.85 -9.07 -17.00
CA GLN A 375 23.02 -9.40 -15.59
C GLN A 375 21.80 -8.99 -14.75
N THR A 376 21.27 -7.79 -14.96
CA THR A 376 20.15 -7.27 -14.18
C THR A 376 18.82 -7.85 -14.64
N ALA A 377 18.57 -7.92 -15.96
CA ALA A 377 17.34 -8.45 -16.55
C ALA A 377 17.15 -9.95 -16.31
N GLY A 378 18.25 -10.73 -16.33
CA GLY A 378 18.18 -12.18 -16.13
C GLY A 378 17.51 -12.59 -14.81
N ASN A 379 17.72 -11.82 -13.76
CA ASN A 379 17.17 -12.04 -12.42
C ASN A 379 15.96 -11.14 -12.10
N PHE A 380 15.41 -10.47 -13.10
CA PHE A 380 14.22 -9.61 -13.01
C PHE A 380 12.98 -10.35 -13.52
N SER A 381 11.79 -9.84 -13.22
CA SER A 381 10.52 -10.37 -13.73
C SER A 381 10.51 -10.48 -15.26
N ALA A 382 10.28 -11.68 -15.78
CA ALA A 382 10.15 -11.90 -17.22
C ALA A 382 8.93 -11.15 -17.79
N VAL A 383 7.79 -11.20 -17.10
CA VAL A 383 6.56 -10.51 -17.54
C VAL A 383 6.78 -9.01 -17.60
N ALA A 384 7.35 -8.41 -16.55
CA ALA A 384 7.67 -7.00 -16.50
C ALA A 384 8.69 -6.60 -17.58
N TYR A 385 9.71 -7.41 -17.80
CA TYR A 385 10.72 -7.17 -18.84
C TYR A 385 10.11 -7.12 -20.24
N TYR A 386 9.30 -8.13 -20.63
CA TYR A 386 8.69 -8.14 -21.96
C TYR A 386 7.65 -7.04 -22.14
N PHE A 387 6.89 -6.71 -21.09
CA PHE A 387 5.99 -5.57 -21.07
C PHE A 387 6.75 -4.26 -21.31
N GLY A 388 7.77 -3.99 -20.52
CA GLY A 388 8.55 -2.76 -20.59
C GLY A 388 9.34 -2.64 -21.90
N LYS A 389 9.90 -3.78 -22.39
CA LYS A 389 10.58 -3.81 -23.69
C LYS A 389 9.66 -3.45 -24.83
N MET A 390 8.46 -4.02 -24.91
CA MET A 390 7.49 -3.71 -25.96
C MET A 390 7.02 -2.25 -25.87
N LEU A 391 6.83 -1.70 -24.68
CA LEU A 391 6.51 -0.29 -24.49
C LEU A 391 7.65 0.60 -24.99
N GLN A 392 8.89 0.31 -24.58
CA GLN A 392 10.06 1.11 -24.99
C GLN A 392 10.27 1.06 -26.50
N ASP A 393 10.15 -0.14 -27.11
CA ASP A 393 10.25 -0.32 -28.55
C ASP A 393 9.17 0.46 -29.32
N SER A 394 7.96 0.58 -28.75
CA SER A 394 6.82 1.25 -29.41
C SER A 394 6.79 2.76 -29.17
N LEU A 395 7.10 3.21 -27.96
CA LEU A 395 6.98 4.62 -27.55
C LEU A 395 8.27 5.41 -27.80
N GLN A 396 9.42 4.73 -27.91
CA GLN A 396 10.76 5.32 -28.04
C GLN A 396 11.09 6.33 -26.93
N VAL A 397 10.59 6.07 -25.71
CA VAL A 397 10.88 6.84 -24.50
C VAL A 397 11.47 5.93 -23.41
N PRO A 398 12.17 6.48 -22.40
CA PRO A 398 12.62 5.68 -21.27
C PRO A 398 11.45 5.00 -20.54
N VAL A 399 11.70 3.77 -20.04
CA VAL A 399 10.72 2.99 -19.26
C VAL A 399 11.35 2.52 -17.94
N GLY A 400 10.71 2.89 -16.85
CA GLY A 400 11.03 2.41 -15.50
C GLY A 400 10.05 1.32 -15.06
N LEU A 401 10.58 0.20 -14.62
CA LEU A 401 9.81 -0.96 -14.14
C LEU A 401 10.10 -1.19 -12.67
N ILE A 402 9.10 -1.00 -11.82
CA ILE A 402 9.15 -1.32 -10.40
C ILE A 402 8.53 -2.71 -10.23
N CYS A 403 9.32 -3.72 -9.91
CA CYS A 403 8.81 -5.06 -9.63
C CYS A 403 8.67 -5.26 -8.12
N ASN A 404 7.44 -5.49 -7.66
CA ASN A 404 7.11 -5.86 -6.29
C ASN A 404 6.14 -7.04 -6.32
N ALA A 405 6.68 -8.24 -6.35
CA ALA A 405 5.91 -9.47 -6.45
C ALA A 405 6.46 -10.54 -5.49
N ILE A 406 5.56 -11.18 -4.75
CA ILE A 406 5.92 -12.16 -3.71
C ILE A 406 5.24 -13.50 -3.99
N GLY A 407 6.04 -14.53 -4.17
CA GLY A 407 5.56 -15.89 -4.43
C GLY A 407 4.57 -16.38 -3.38
N GLY A 408 3.42 -16.88 -3.84
CA GLY A 408 2.37 -17.44 -2.99
C GLY A 408 1.50 -16.44 -2.25
N SER A 409 1.70 -15.14 -2.41
CA SER A 409 0.92 -14.12 -1.70
C SER A 409 -0.54 -14.09 -2.16
N PRO A 410 -1.50 -14.02 -1.24
CA PRO A 410 -2.91 -13.82 -1.57
C PRO A 410 -3.22 -12.33 -1.79
N THR A 411 -4.34 -12.04 -2.47
CA THR A 411 -4.77 -10.68 -2.84
C THR A 411 -4.92 -9.76 -1.64
N GLU A 412 -5.50 -10.25 -0.55
CA GLU A 412 -5.74 -9.50 0.69
C GLU A 412 -4.48 -8.97 1.36
N ALA A 413 -3.34 -9.60 1.14
CA ALA A 413 -2.06 -9.12 1.66
C ALA A 413 -1.61 -7.77 1.03
N TRP A 414 -2.17 -7.42 -0.12
CA TRP A 414 -1.83 -6.25 -0.92
C TRP A 414 -2.84 -5.09 -0.82
N ILE A 415 -3.87 -5.23 0.01
CA ILE A 415 -4.92 -4.22 0.20
C ILE A 415 -4.61 -3.40 1.46
N ASP A 416 -4.84 -2.08 1.43
CA ASP A 416 -4.68 -1.25 2.62
C ASP A 416 -5.63 -1.67 3.75
N ARG A 417 -5.18 -1.48 4.99
CA ARG A 417 -5.89 -1.92 6.20
C ARG A 417 -7.28 -1.25 6.31
N SER A 418 -7.35 0.06 6.08
CA SER A 418 -8.61 0.80 6.18
C SER A 418 -9.65 0.27 5.21
N SER A 419 -9.28 -0.04 3.97
CA SER A 419 -10.20 -0.64 2.98
C SER A 419 -10.75 -1.99 3.46
N LEU A 420 -9.91 -2.85 4.05
CA LEU A 420 -10.38 -4.13 4.60
C LEU A 420 -11.21 -3.95 5.87
N GLU A 421 -10.83 -3.05 6.78
CA GLU A 421 -11.57 -2.75 8.01
C GLU A 421 -12.99 -2.25 7.73
N TYR A 422 -13.18 -1.47 6.65
CA TYR A 422 -14.50 -0.96 6.29
C TYR A 422 -15.33 -1.90 5.40
N HIS A 423 -14.69 -2.58 4.46
CA HIS A 423 -15.44 -3.31 3.43
C HIS A 423 -15.40 -4.83 3.55
N PHE A 424 -14.39 -5.36 4.24
CA PHE A 424 -14.27 -6.80 4.46
C PHE A 424 -13.59 -7.16 5.79
N PRO A 425 -14.05 -6.64 6.96
CA PRO A 425 -13.38 -6.81 8.24
C PRO A 425 -13.27 -8.28 8.67
N ALA A 426 -14.17 -9.14 8.20
CA ALA A 426 -14.14 -10.57 8.52
C ALA A 426 -12.83 -11.27 8.09
N ILE A 427 -12.13 -10.77 7.05
CA ILE A 427 -10.90 -11.39 6.57
C ILE A 427 -9.69 -11.11 7.47
N LEU A 428 -9.73 -10.03 8.25
CA LEU A 428 -8.67 -9.64 9.19
C LEU A 428 -8.64 -10.55 10.43
N ARG A 429 -9.81 -11.06 10.83
CA ARG A 429 -9.97 -11.79 12.09
C ARG A 429 -9.42 -13.19 12.02
N ASN A 430 -8.53 -13.54 12.96
CA ASN A 430 -7.96 -14.89 13.06
C ASN A 430 -7.52 -15.45 11.70
N TRP A 431 -6.87 -14.65 10.87
CA TRP A 431 -6.61 -14.93 9.47
C TRP A 431 -5.94 -16.30 9.23
N THR A 432 -5.13 -16.80 10.15
CA THR A 432 -4.51 -18.15 10.07
C THR A 432 -5.50 -19.30 10.21
N LYS A 433 -6.73 -19.01 10.63
CA LYS A 433 -7.84 -19.99 10.76
C LYS A 433 -9.06 -19.59 9.94
N ASN A 434 -8.95 -18.55 9.13
CA ASN A 434 -10.06 -17.96 8.39
C ASN A 434 -10.20 -18.63 7.02
N ASP A 435 -11.36 -19.20 6.71
CA ASP A 435 -11.63 -19.96 5.49
C ASP A 435 -11.76 -19.08 4.22
N PHE A 436 -11.81 -17.77 4.36
CA PHE A 436 -11.63 -16.87 3.20
C PHE A 436 -10.22 -16.97 2.60
N ILE A 437 -9.24 -17.38 3.41
CA ILE A 437 -7.84 -17.56 3.00
C ILE A 437 -7.56 -19.03 2.72
N GLN A 438 -6.92 -19.30 1.60
CA GLN A 438 -6.66 -20.66 1.12
C GLN A 438 -5.88 -21.49 2.15
N ASP A 439 -6.25 -22.75 2.33
CA ASP A 439 -5.71 -23.63 3.36
C ASP A 439 -4.17 -23.76 3.28
N TRP A 440 -3.62 -23.96 2.08
CA TRP A 440 -2.17 -24.07 1.93
C TRP A 440 -1.44 -22.76 2.28
N VAL A 441 -2.05 -21.58 2.06
CA VAL A 441 -1.50 -20.26 2.43
C VAL A 441 -1.41 -20.17 3.95
N ARG A 442 -2.51 -20.52 4.63
CA ARG A 442 -2.57 -20.58 6.11
C ARG A 442 -1.57 -21.59 6.68
N GLY A 443 -1.53 -22.79 6.12
CA GLY A 443 -0.62 -23.86 6.55
C GLY A 443 0.86 -23.49 6.37
N ARG A 444 1.20 -22.83 5.24
CA ARG A 444 2.55 -22.30 5.00
C ARG A 444 2.93 -21.24 6.02
N ALA A 445 2.05 -20.28 6.25
CA ALA A 445 2.26 -19.23 7.25
C ALA A 445 2.42 -19.81 8.67
N ALA A 446 1.53 -20.72 9.06
CA ALA A 446 1.61 -21.38 10.37
C ALA A 446 2.95 -22.11 10.59
N LEU A 447 3.49 -22.75 9.53
CA LEU A 447 4.80 -23.38 9.60
C LEU A 447 5.92 -22.34 9.75
N ASN A 448 5.89 -21.27 8.95
CA ASN A 448 6.92 -20.23 8.99
C ASN A 448 7.01 -19.58 10.38
N VAL A 449 5.86 -19.28 11.04
CA VAL A 449 5.82 -18.60 12.33
C VAL A 449 5.74 -19.54 13.53
N LYS A 450 5.90 -20.85 13.36
CA LYS A 450 5.74 -21.87 14.41
C LYS A 450 6.54 -21.62 15.69
N LYS A 451 7.69 -20.95 15.57
CA LYS A 451 8.55 -20.58 16.71
C LYS A 451 8.17 -19.27 17.40
N SER A 452 7.19 -18.54 16.87
CA SER A 452 6.74 -17.32 17.52
C SER A 452 5.94 -17.62 18.78
N THR A 453 6.21 -16.85 19.83
CA THR A 453 5.40 -16.79 21.05
C THR A 453 4.43 -15.63 21.04
N ASP A 454 4.56 -14.72 20.07
CA ASP A 454 3.66 -13.59 19.86
C ASP A 454 2.40 -14.04 19.13
N LYS A 455 1.24 -13.82 19.76
CA LYS A 455 -0.07 -14.12 19.14
C LYS A 455 -0.42 -13.21 17.99
N LEU A 456 0.25 -12.07 17.88
CA LEU A 456 0.08 -11.04 16.84
C LEU A 456 1.24 -11.02 15.84
N GLN A 457 1.99 -12.14 15.77
CA GLN A 457 3.10 -12.28 14.85
C GLN A 457 2.69 -11.97 13.41
N ARG A 458 3.40 -11.02 12.79
CA ARG A 458 3.18 -10.62 11.40
C ARG A 458 3.75 -11.64 10.41
N HIS A 459 3.13 -11.74 9.24
CA HIS A 459 3.56 -12.64 8.17
C HIS A 459 3.27 -12.04 6.78
N PRO A 460 4.12 -12.25 5.74
CA PRO A 460 3.89 -11.70 4.39
C PRO A 460 2.57 -12.09 3.73
N TYR A 461 1.96 -13.20 4.15
CA TYR A 461 0.64 -13.62 3.66
C TYR A 461 -0.53 -13.09 4.49
N GLU A 462 -0.25 -12.40 5.59
CA GLU A 462 -1.28 -11.76 6.41
C GLU A 462 -1.97 -10.64 5.61
N PRO A 463 -3.29 -10.48 5.72
CA PRO A 463 -3.99 -9.33 5.15
C PRO A 463 -3.29 -8.01 5.48
N CYS A 464 -3.17 -7.10 4.51
CA CYS A 464 -2.50 -5.80 4.57
C CYS A 464 -0.96 -5.83 4.61
N TYR A 465 -0.31 -6.95 4.94
CA TYR A 465 1.14 -6.94 5.23
C TYR A 465 2.00 -6.44 4.07
N LEU A 466 1.79 -6.97 2.87
CA LEU A 466 2.58 -6.57 1.68
C LEU A 466 2.23 -5.18 1.19
N TYR A 467 1.01 -4.71 1.48
CA TYR A 467 0.68 -3.31 1.27
C TYR A 467 1.50 -2.42 2.22
N GLU A 468 1.46 -2.69 3.52
CA GLU A 468 2.14 -1.89 4.55
C GLU A 468 3.66 -1.89 4.40
N SER A 469 4.25 -3.07 4.11
CA SER A 469 5.70 -3.21 3.96
C SER A 469 6.25 -2.83 2.59
N GLY A 470 5.45 -2.97 1.51
CA GLY A 470 5.96 -2.91 0.14
C GLY A 470 5.25 -1.94 -0.80
N ILE A 471 3.99 -1.57 -0.55
CA ILE A 471 3.25 -0.63 -1.41
C ILE A 471 3.21 0.77 -0.80
N LEU A 472 2.94 0.90 0.49
CA LEU A 472 2.90 2.17 1.19
C LEU A 472 4.16 3.03 0.98
N PRO A 473 5.40 2.49 1.01
CA PRO A 473 6.60 3.27 0.73
C PRO A 473 6.71 3.79 -0.71
N LEU A 474 5.96 3.23 -1.66
CA LEU A 474 5.99 3.60 -3.08
C LEU A 474 4.99 4.69 -3.46
N GLN A 475 3.96 4.93 -2.65
CA GLN A 475 2.82 5.79 -3.02
C GLN A 475 3.18 7.24 -3.35
N GLN A 476 4.28 7.73 -2.81
CA GLN A 476 4.76 9.09 -3.09
C GLN A 476 5.48 9.22 -4.44
N PHE A 477 5.61 8.12 -5.18
CA PHE A 477 6.27 8.10 -6.47
C PHE A 477 5.22 7.98 -7.58
N LEU A 478 5.26 8.90 -8.55
CA LEU A 478 4.31 8.92 -9.65
C LEU A 478 4.54 7.73 -10.60
N ILE A 479 3.46 7.02 -10.91
CA ILE A 479 3.46 5.92 -11.86
C ILE A 479 2.43 6.17 -12.98
N LYS A 480 2.63 5.53 -14.11
CA LYS A 480 1.69 5.57 -15.24
C LYS A 480 0.55 4.59 -15.09
N GLY A 481 0.83 3.45 -14.49
CA GLY A 481 -0.14 2.38 -14.30
C GLY A 481 0.46 1.14 -13.64
N ILE A 482 -0.34 0.11 -13.54
CA ILE A 482 -0.04 -1.13 -12.84
C ILE A 482 -0.25 -2.31 -13.78
N ILE A 483 0.67 -3.29 -13.75
CA ILE A 483 0.43 -4.63 -14.27
C ILE A 483 0.43 -5.64 -13.12
N TRP A 484 -0.57 -6.55 -13.13
CA TRP A 484 -0.84 -7.45 -12.01
C TRP A 484 -0.96 -8.91 -12.48
N TYR A 485 -0.19 -9.80 -11.86
CA TYR A 485 -0.31 -11.24 -12.11
C TYR A 485 -0.41 -12.01 -10.79
N GLN A 486 -1.64 -12.30 -10.39
CA GLN A 486 -1.97 -13.02 -9.16
C GLN A 486 -3.37 -13.66 -9.31
N GLY A 487 -3.67 -14.63 -8.49
CA GLY A 487 -4.98 -15.28 -8.41
C GLY A 487 -4.90 -16.72 -7.93
N GLU A 488 -3.75 -17.38 -8.12
CA GLU A 488 -3.55 -18.79 -7.79
C GLU A 488 -3.78 -19.07 -6.31
N SER A 489 -3.47 -18.10 -5.45
CA SER A 489 -3.65 -18.18 -3.99
C SER A 489 -5.07 -17.84 -3.52
N ASN A 490 -5.97 -17.43 -4.41
CA ASN A 490 -7.37 -17.10 -4.13
C ASN A 490 -8.38 -17.92 -4.94
N ALA A 491 -7.90 -18.78 -5.86
CA ALA A 491 -8.78 -19.50 -6.78
C ALA A 491 -9.69 -20.56 -6.13
N HIS A 492 -9.54 -20.81 -4.83
CA HIS A 492 -10.42 -21.67 -4.04
C HIS A 492 -11.78 -21.01 -3.73
N ASN A 493 -11.83 -19.67 -3.67
CA ASN A 493 -13.01 -18.90 -3.31
C ASN A 493 -13.16 -17.69 -4.24
N ARG A 494 -13.82 -17.93 -5.37
CA ARG A 494 -14.08 -16.91 -6.39
C ARG A 494 -14.87 -15.73 -5.84
N GLU A 495 -15.90 -16.00 -5.06
CA GLU A 495 -16.83 -15.00 -4.54
C GLU A 495 -16.14 -14.01 -3.59
N ALA A 496 -15.24 -14.49 -2.74
CA ALA A 496 -14.41 -13.65 -1.92
C ALA A 496 -13.40 -12.85 -2.78
N HIS A 497 -12.79 -13.49 -3.78
CA HIS A 497 -11.83 -12.83 -4.66
C HIS A 497 -12.45 -11.71 -5.51
N GLU A 498 -13.70 -11.86 -5.95
CA GLU A 498 -14.41 -10.79 -6.67
C GLU A 498 -14.50 -9.50 -5.85
N LYS A 499 -14.74 -9.61 -4.55
CA LYS A 499 -14.70 -8.46 -3.62
C LYS A 499 -13.28 -7.94 -3.41
N LEU A 500 -12.33 -8.84 -3.14
CA LEU A 500 -10.95 -8.49 -2.85
C LEU A 500 -10.25 -7.81 -4.03
N PHE A 501 -10.46 -8.29 -5.26
CA PHE A 501 -9.83 -7.69 -6.43
C PHE A 501 -10.34 -6.27 -6.69
N LYS A 502 -11.65 -6.06 -6.53
CA LYS A 502 -12.21 -4.70 -6.60
C LYS A 502 -11.63 -3.80 -5.52
N LEU A 503 -11.58 -4.27 -4.28
CA LEU A 503 -10.98 -3.51 -3.16
C LEU A 503 -9.50 -3.22 -3.39
N LEU A 504 -8.74 -4.16 -3.96
CA LEU A 504 -7.34 -3.96 -4.33
C LEU A 504 -7.18 -2.77 -5.29
N VAL A 505 -7.95 -2.78 -6.37
CA VAL A 505 -7.88 -1.70 -7.38
C VAL A 505 -8.32 -0.36 -6.79
N ASP A 506 -9.44 -0.35 -6.07
CA ASP A 506 -9.99 0.87 -5.44
C ASP A 506 -9.01 1.43 -4.39
N SER A 507 -8.42 0.56 -3.55
CA SER A 507 -7.42 0.90 -2.55
C SER A 507 -6.19 1.58 -3.18
N TRP A 508 -5.63 0.98 -4.21
CA TRP A 508 -4.43 1.53 -4.85
C TRP A 508 -4.73 2.85 -5.57
N ARG A 509 -5.85 2.96 -6.29
CA ARG A 509 -6.28 4.20 -6.92
C ARG A 509 -6.49 5.33 -5.92
N LYS A 510 -7.19 5.06 -4.81
CA LYS A 510 -7.38 6.00 -3.70
C LYS A 510 -6.03 6.50 -3.16
N ASN A 511 -5.09 5.59 -2.94
CA ASN A 511 -3.82 5.91 -2.30
C ASN A 511 -2.79 6.56 -3.25
N TRP A 512 -2.91 6.38 -4.58
CA TRP A 512 -2.19 7.17 -5.60
C TRP A 512 -2.93 8.45 -6.02
N GLU A 513 -4.12 8.71 -5.42
CA GLU A 513 -4.97 9.86 -5.76
C GLU A 513 -5.31 9.95 -7.26
N ASP A 514 -5.42 8.79 -7.92
CA ASP A 514 -5.71 8.68 -9.37
C ASP A 514 -6.77 7.60 -9.62
N ASN A 515 -8.05 8.01 -9.66
CA ASN A 515 -9.18 7.10 -9.86
C ASN A 515 -9.20 6.44 -11.26
N GLU A 516 -8.43 6.97 -12.20
CA GLU A 516 -8.31 6.44 -13.57
C GLU A 516 -7.01 5.67 -13.80
N LEU A 517 -6.20 5.47 -12.74
CA LEU A 517 -4.92 4.77 -12.83
C LEU A 517 -5.11 3.41 -13.54
N PRO A 518 -4.49 3.18 -14.71
CA PRO A 518 -4.63 1.95 -15.46
C PRO A 518 -4.19 0.73 -14.65
N PHE A 519 -5.03 -0.30 -14.63
CA PHE A 519 -4.75 -1.53 -13.90
C PHE A 519 -4.95 -2.72 -14.86
N TYR A 520 -3.85 -3.24 -15.42
CA TYR A 520 -3.88 -4.36 -16.36
C TYR A 520 -3.50 -5.64 -15.65
N TYR A 521 -4.28 -6.71 -15.84
CA TYR A 521 -4.07 -7.95 -15.10
C TYR A 521 -4.06 -9.17 -16.01
N VAL A 522 -3.54 -10.27 -15.50
CA VAL A 522 -3.44 -11.54 -16.22
C VAL A 522 -4.58 -12.45 -15.79
N GLN A 523 -5.36 -12.96 -16.77
CA GLN A 523 -6.23 -14.11 -16.53
C GLN A 523 -5.36 -15.34 -16.29
N LEU A 524 -5.64 -16.11 -15.25
CA LEU A 524 -4.85 -17.30 -14.90
C LEU A 524 -4.70 -18.26 -16.08
N SER A 525 -3.48 -18.76 -16.28
CA SER A 525 -3.20 -19.81 -17.26
C SER A 525 -3.92 -21.12 -16.93
N SER A 526 -4.07 -22.01 -17.90
CA SER A 526 -4.70 -23.30 -17.66
C SER A 526 -3.79 -24.26 -16.87
N ILE A 527 -4.36 -24.94 -15.89
CA ILE A 527 -3.75 -26.00 -15.08
C ILE A 527 -4.85 -26.94 -14.61
N ASP A 528 -4.54 -28.20 -14.32
CA ASP A 528 -5.55 -29.19 -13.91
C ASP A 528 -5.98 -29.00 -12.44
N ARG A 529 -6.76 -27.92 -12.21
CA ARG A 529 -7.38 -27.60 -10.91
C ARG A 529 -8.86 -27.25 -11.11
N PRO A 530 -9.79 -27.94 -10.41
CA PRO A 530 -11.23 -27.85 -10.69
C PRO A 530 -11.84 -26.43 -10.59
N SER A 531 -11.35 -25.57 -9.71
CA SER A 531 -11.89 -24.21 -9.52
C SER A 531 -11.49 -23.22 -10.63
N TRP A 532 -10.51 -23.57 -11.47
CA TRP A 532 -9.88 -22.64 -12.42
C TRP A 532 -10.82 -22.04 -13.47
N PRO A 533 -11.72 -22.79 -14.11
CA PRO A 533 -12.64 -22.23 -15.12
C PRO A 533 -13.52 -21.12 -14.54
N TRP A 534 -14.08 -21.35 -13.36
CA TRP A 534 -14.90 -20.39 -12.65
C TRP A 534 -14.12 -19.12 -12.31
N PHE A 535 -12.89 -19.29 -11.87
CA PHE A 535 -12.02 -18.17 -11.52
C PHE A 535 -11.61 -17.36 -12.76
N ARG A 536 -11.25 -18.01 -13.87
CA ARG A 536 -10.93 -17.33 -15.14
C ARG A 536 -12.12 -16.53 -15.68
N ASP A 537 -13.33 -17.06 -15.58
CA ASP A 537 -14.52 -16.32 -15.99
C ASP A 537 -14.82 -15.13 -15.09
N SER A 538 -14.60 -15.23 -13.79
CA SER A 538 -14.73 -14.07 -12.90
C SER A 538 -13.71 -12.98 -13.25
N GLN A 539 -12.47 -13.35 -13.56
CA GLN A 539 -11.46 -12.39 -14.03
C GLN A 539 -11.89 -11.68 -15.34
N ARG A 540 -12.51 -12.39 -16.29
CA ARG A 540 -13.08 -11.79 -17.51
C ARG A 540 -14.15 -10.73 -17.17
N ARG A 541 -15.02 -11.02 -16.21
CA ARG A 541 -16.12 -10.12 -15.82
C ARG A 541 -15.63 -8.81 -15.17
N PHE A 542 -14.45 -8.79 -14.56
CA PHE A 542 -13.86 -7.55 -14.04
C PHE A 542 -13.68 -6.46 -15.08
N LEU A 543 -13.49 -6.82 -16.37
CA LEU A 543 -13.38 -5.86 -17.47
C LEU A 543 -14.61 -4.94 -17.62
N THR A 544 -15.79 -5.42 -17.25
CA THR A 544 -17.03 -4.64 -17.28
C THR A 544 -17.41 -4.02 -15.94
N GLN A 545 -16.85 -4.55 -14.84
CA GLN A 545 -17.17 -4.12 -13.47
C GLN A 545 -16.21 -3.05 -12.94
N ILE A 546 -14.98 -3.01 -13.43
CA ILE A 546 -13.93 -2.12 -12.95
C ILE A 546 -13.40 -1.32 -14.15
N PRO A 547 -13.68 0.00 -14.23
CA PRO A 547 -13.21 0.84 -15.33
C PRO A 547 -11.68 0.92 -15.38
N HIS A 548 -11.12 1.34 -16.51
CA HIS A 548 -9.67 1.51 -16.74
C HIS A 548 -8.85 0.24 -16.44
N THR A 549 -9.43 -0.93 -16.71
CA THR A 549 -8.77 -2.23 -16.61
C THR A 549 -8.58 -2.88 -17.99
N GLY A 550 -7.70 -3.86 -18.05
CA GLY A 550 -7.46 -4.71 -19.21
C GLY A 550 -6.93 -6.06 -18.78
N MET A 551 -7.19 -7.12 -19.57
CA MET A 551 -6.89 -8.49 -19.17
C MET A 551 -6.10 -9.23 -20.26
N ALA A 552 -4.89 -9.65 -19.94
CA ALA A 552 -4.12 -10.57 -20.77
C ALA A 552 -4.62 -12.02 -20.58
N VAL A 553 -5.19 -12.61 -21.61
CA VAL A 553 -5.61 -14.02 -21.61
C VAL A 553 -4.36 -14.91 -21.77
N THR A 554 -4.22 -15.93 -20.93
CA THR A 554 -3.04 -16.82 -20.93
C THR A 554 -3.39 -18.31 -20.82
N SER A 555 -4.65 -18.69 -21.02
CA SER A 555 -5.11 -20.07 -20.96
C SER A 555 -4.44 -21.00 -21.99
N ASP A 556 -3.98 -20.44 -23.11
CA ASP A 556 -3.22 -21.12 -24.19
C ASP A 556 -1.73 -21.37 -23.83
N LYS A 557 -1.22 -20.77 -22.75
CA LYS A 557 0.19 -20.85 -22.33
C LYS A 557 0.37 -21.59 -20.99
N GLY A 558 -0.65 -22.31 -20.55
CA GLY A 558 -0.63 -23.09 -19.32
C GLY A 558 0.13 -24.42 -19.44
N ASP A 559 0.27 -25.07 -18.30
CA ASP A 559 0.82 -26.41 -18.15
C ASP A 559 -0.10 -27.22 -17.23
N SER A 560 -0.35 -28.49 -17.55
CA SER A 560 -1.32 -29.30 -16.80
C SER A 560 -0.92 -29.56 -15.35
N LEU A 561 0.38 -29.59 -15.07
CA LEU A 561 0.94 -29.94 -13.76
C LEU A 561 1.71 -28.80 -13.10
N ASN A 562 2.26 -27.88 -13.90
CA ASN A 562 3.12 -26.80 -13.39
C ASN A 562 2.36 -25.47 -13.34
N VAL A 563 2.19 -24.96 -12.14
CA VAL A 563 1.57 -23.64 -11.89
C VAL A 563 2.40 -22.46 -12.41
N HIS A 564 3.66 -22.68 -12.78
CA HIS A 564 4.58 -21.69 -13.30
C HIS A 564 4.96 -21.99 -14.77
N PRO A 565 4.07 -21.75 -15.74
CA PRO A 565 4.40 -21.92 -17.14
C PRO A 565 5.53 -20.97 -17.55
N THR A 566 6.45 -21.45 -18.39
CA THR A 566 7.67 -20.72 -18.76
C THR A 566 7.47 -19.71 -19.90
N HIS A 567 6.33 -19.73 -20.57
CA HIS A 567 5.95 -18.82 -21.66
C HIS A 567 5.55 -17.43 -21.13
N LYS A 568 6.54 -16.63 -20.72
CA LYS A 568 6.32 -15.31 -20.11
C LYS A 568 6.35 -14.15 -21.11
N GLN A 569 6.94 -14.38 -22.31
CA GLN A 569 7.00 -13.37 -23.36
C GLN A 569 5.59 -12.94 -23.77
N GLU A 570 4.76 -13.90 -24.15
CA GLU A 570 3.40 -13.63 -24.61
C GLU A 570 2.54 -12.95 -23.51
N VAL A 571 2.80 -13.26 -22.25
CA VAL A 571 2.09 -12.63 -21.13
C VAL A 571 2.42 -11.14 -21.04
N GLY A 572 3.72 -10.80 -21.05
CA GLY A 572 4.18 -9.40 -21.00
C GLY A 572 3.72 -8.60 -22.22
N GLU A 573 3.84 -9.17 -23.42
CA GLU A 573 3.39 -8.53 -24.67
C GLU A 573 1.86 -8.32 -24.70
N ARG A 574 1.05 -9.29 -24.21
CA ARG A 574 -0.41 -9.13 -24.12
C ARG A 574 -0.84 -8.07 -23.11
N LEU A 575 -0.09 -7.85 -22.05
CA LEU A 575 -0.31 -6.69 -21.15
C LEU A 575 0.08 -5.39 -21.84
N ALA A 576 1.18 -5.38 -22.62
CA ALA A 576 1.66 -4.20 -23.31
C ALA A 576 0.70 -3.73 -24.42
N VAL A 577 0.06 -4.63 -25.18
CA VAL A 577 -0.93 -4.22 -26.19
C VAL A 577 -2.16 -3.54 -25.58
N TRP A 578 -2.57 -3.94 -24.34
CA TRP A 578 -3.60 -3.20 -23.59
C TRP A 578 -3.14 -1.79 -23.27
N ALA A 579 -1.90 -1.64 -22.75
CA ALA A 579 -1.34 -0.32 -22.44
C ALA A 579 -1.22 0.54 -23.71
N LEU A 580 -0.67 0.01 -24.80
CA LEU A 580 -0.54 0.72 -26.07
C LEU A 580 -1.89 1.21 -26.59
N ASN A 581 -2.92 0.36 -26.61
CA ASN A 581 -4.24 0.76 -27.09
C ASN A 581 -4.98 1.73 -26.15
N LYS A 582 -5.06 1.40 -24.84
CA LYS A 582 -5.92 2.13 -23.89
C LYS A 582 -5.23 3.31 -23.22
N THR A 583 -3.96 3.17 -22.84
CA THR A 583 -3.20 4.24 -22.15
C THR A 583 -2.52 5.19 -23.15
N TYR A 584 -1.97 4.64 -24.23
CA TYR A 584 -1.20 5.42 -25.22
C TYR A 584 -1.92 5.71 -26.54
N ASN A 585 -3.19 5.30 -26.66
CA ASN A 585 -4.06 5.58 -27.83
C ASN A 585 -3.57 5.04 -29.18
N TYR A 586 -2.80 3.95 -29.20
CA TYR A 586 -2.41 3.25 -30.43
C TYR A 586 -3.61 2.47 -30.98
N LYS A 587 -4.53 3.15 -31.66
CA LYS A 587 -5.81 2.58 -32.12
C LYS A 587 -5.66 1.38 -33.07
N ASN A 588 -4.55 1.29 -33.78
CA ASN A 588 -4.25 0.17 -34.67
C ASN A 588 -3.75 -1.10 -33.96
N VAL A 589 -3.44 -1.02 -32.66
CA VAL A 589 -3.04 -2.17 -31.85
C VAL A 589 -4.30 -2.81 -31.28
N VAL A 590 -4.54 -4.08 -31.59
CA VAL A 590 -5.66 -4.87 -31.02
C VAL A 590 -5.31 -5.24 -29.59
N PRO A 591 -6.09 -4.82 -28.56
CA PRO A 591 -5.67 -4.98 -27.16
C PRO A 591 -5.94 -6.38 -26.59
N SER A 592 -6.89 -7.13 -27.18
CA SER A 592 -7.35 -8.42 -26.65
C SER A 592 -7.69 -9.40 -27.76
N GLY A 593 -7.72 -10.68 -27.42
CA GLY A 593 -8.44 -11.68 -28.15
C GLY A 593 -9.97 -11.54 -27.96
N PRO A 594 -10.76 -12.46 -28.54
CA PRO A 594 -12.21 -12.42 -28.46
C PRO A 594 -12.72 -12.47 -27.01
N LEU A 595 -13.50 -11.46 -26.62
CA LEU A 595 -14.16 -11.37 -25.32
C LEU A 595 -15.66 -11.58 -25.51
N PHE A 596 -16.24 -12.55 -24.79
CA PHE A 596 -17.68 -12.83 -24.87
C PHE A 596 -18.51 -11.57 -24.62
N LYS A 597 -19.41 -11.26 -25.57
CA LYS A 597 -20.30 -10.10 -25.52
C LYS A 597 -21.75 -10.51 -25.31
N SER A 598 -22.27 -11.34 -26.19
CA SER A 598 -23.65 -11.82 -26.11
C SER A 598 -23.84 -13.13 -26.84
N VAL A 599 -24.96 -13.81 -26.56
CA VAL A 599 -25.37 -15.02 -27.25
C VAL A 599 -26.88 -14.99 -27.57
N SER A 600 -27.26 -15.52 -28.71
CA SER A 600 -28.65 -15.82 -29.06
C SER A 600 -28.80 -17.31 -29.38
N PHE A 601 -29.88 -17.92 -28.93
CA PHE A 601 -30.19 -19.33 -29.18
C PHE A 601 -31.30 -19.42 -30.18
N LYS A 602 -31.06 -20.11 -31.30
CA LYS A 602 -32.06 -20.33 -32.35
C LYS A 602 -31.74 -21.59 -33.18
N ASN A 603 -32.76 -22.27 -33.63
CA ASN A 603 -32.62 -23.45 -34.51
C ASN A 603 -31.60 -24.49 -33.98
N GLY A 604 -31.65 -24.81 -32.70
CA GLY A 604 -30.76 -25.80 -32.07
C GLY A 604 -29.30 -25.40 -31.96
N ALA A 605 -28.99 -24.13 -32.07
CA ALA A 605 -27.61 -23.61 -32.00
C ALA A 605 -27.52 -22.33 -31.19
N ALA A 606 -26.34 -22.06 -30.63
CA ALA A 606 -25.95 -20.79 -30.04
C ALA A 606 -25.18 -19.95 -31.08
N TYR A 607 -25.53 -18.68 -31.21
CA TYR A 607 -24.84 -17.69 -32.04
C TYR A 607 -24.20 -16.65 -31.12
N ILE A 608 -22.87 -16.60 -31.12
CA ILE A 608 -22.08 -15.84 -30.15
C ILE A 608 -21.42 -14.66 -30.85
N SER A 609 -21.61 -13.50 -30.28
CA SER A 609 -20.80 -12.30 -30.65
C SER A 609 -19.76 -12.02 -29.61
N PHE A 610 -18.62 -11.52 -30.08
CA PHE A 610 -17.48 -11.14 -29.24
C PHE A 610 -17.06 -9.70 -29.52
N ASP A 611 -16.52 -9.04 -28.53
CA ASP A 611 -15.67 -7.88 -28.75
C ASP A 611 -14.29 -8.36 -29.26
N TYR A 612 -13.61 -7.56 -30.09
CA TYR A 612 -12.31 -7.90 -30.71
C TYR A 612 -12.33 -9.18 -31.58
N SER A 613 -13.40 -9.38 -32.32
CA SER A 613 -13.67 -10.61 -33.07
C SER A 613 -13.27 -10.60 -34.55
N GLU A 614 -12.61 -9.56 -35.03
CA GLU A 614 -12.19 -9.49 -36.43
C GLU A 614 -11.22 -10.63 -36.77
N GLY A 615 -11.51 -11.39 -37.81
CA GLY A 615 -10.68 -12.51 -38.28
C GLY A 615 -10.68 -13.73 -37.35
N LEU A 616 -11.82 -14.10 -36.73
CA LEU A 616 -11.94 -15.30 -35.91
C LEU A 616 -11.51 -16.57 -36.66
N HIS A 617 -10.62 -17.35 -36.04
CA HIS A 617 -10.17 -18.66 -36.56
C HIS A 617 -9.58 -19.53 -35.45
N ALA A 618 -9.29 -20.79 -35.77
CA ALA A 618 -8.54 -21.68 -34.89
C ALA A 618 -7.03 -21.44 -35.03
N SER A 619 -6.31 -21.24 -33.95
CA SER A 619 -4.87 -20.90 -33.92
C SER A 619 -3.97 -21.98 -34.54
N ASP A 620 -4.46 -23.20 -34.65
CA ASP A 620 -3.75 -24.37 -35.21
C ASP A 620 -4.32 -24.85 -36.55
N ASN A 621 -5.20 -24.07 -37.18
CA ASN A 621 -5.90 -24.35 -38.42
C ASN A 621 -6.74 -25.67 -38.38
N ASN A 622 -7.03 -26.20 -37.19
CA ASN A 622 -7.95 -27.34 -36.97
C ASN A 622 -9.35 -26.84 -36.66
N GLU A 623 -10.23 -27.76 -36.29
CA GLU A 623 -11.57 -27.42 -35.81
C GLU A 623 -11.48 -26.55 -34.55
N ILE A 624 -12.41 -25.57 -34.44
CA ILE A 624 -12.57 -24.78 -33.20
C ILE A 624 -13.13 -25.71 -32.12
N ARG A 625 -12.46 -25.82 -30.98
CA ARG A 625 -12.76 -26.82 -29.96
C ARG A 625 -13.02 -26.21 -28.58
N THR A 626 -13.39 -27.07 -27.63
CA THR A 626 -13.66 -26.74 -26.23
C THR A 626 -14.93 -25.91 -25.98
N PHE A 627 -15.81 -25.83 -26.96
CA PHE A 627 -17.18 -25.38 -26.72
C PHE A 627 -18.02 -26.50 -26.14
N GLU A 628 -18.94 -26.15 -25.25
CA GLU A 628 -19.93 -27.02 -24.68
C GLU A 628 -21.26 -26.28 -24.60
N LEU A 629 -22.36 -27.04 -24.85
CA LEU A 629 -23.74 -26.55 -24.75
C LEU A 629 -24.50 -27.34 -23.70
N SER A 630 -25.45 -26.69 -23.05
CA SER A 630 -26.50 -27.37 -22.28
C SER A 630 -27.87 -26.77 -22.58
N GLY A 631 -28.93 -27.58 -22.35
CA GLY A 631 -30.30 -27.12 -22.21
C GLY A 631 -30.59 -26.66 -20.76
N ASP A 632 -31.88 -26.58 -20.42
CA ASP A 632 -32.36 -26.20 -19.09
C ASP A 632 -31.96 -27.20 -17.98
N ASP A 633 -31.61 -28.44 -18.38
CA ASP A 633 -31.09 -29.46 -17.48
C ASP A 633 -29.68 -29.16 -16.94
N GLN A 634 -29.01 -28.17 -17.49
CA GLN A 634 -27.63 -27.75 -17.14
C GLN A 634 -26.58 -28.88 -17.30
N ILE A 635 -26.88 -29.92 -18.08
CA ILE A 635 -25.93 -30.98 -18.43
C ILE A 635 -25.17 -30.54 -19.69
N PHE A 636 -23.86 -30.33 -19.57
CA PHE A 636 -23.04 -29.85 -20.67
C PHE A 636 -22.50 -30.97 -21.54
N TYR A 637 -22.66 -30.80 -22.86
CA TYR A 637 -22.14 -31.70 -23.87
C TYR A 637 -21.17 -30.98 -24.81
N PRO A 638 -20.11 -31.65 -25.29
CA PRO A 638 -19.24 -31.12 -26.32
C PRO A 638 -20.01 -30.62 -27.53
N ALA A 639 -19.60 -29.48 -28.05
CA ALA A 639 -20.25 -28.83 -29.18
C ALA A 639 -19.25 -28.50 -30.28
N LYS A 640 -19.72 -28.54 -31.52
CA LYS A 640 -19.02 -28.07 -32.72
C LYS A 640 -19.17 -26.56 -32.85
N ALA A 641 -18.17 -25.89 -33.44
CA ALA A 641 -18.19 -24.45 -33.65
C ALA A 641 -17.67 -24.09 -35.05
N ALA A 642 -18.30 -23.11 -35.69
CA ALA A 642 -17.86 -22.57 -36.98
C ALA A 642 -18.19 -21.08 -37.08
N VAL A 643 -17.35 -20.33 -37.77
CA VAL A 643 -17.59 -18.91 -38.08
C VAL A 643 -18.56 -18.82 -39.26
N VAL A 644 -19.70 -18.16 -39.05
CA VAL A 644 -20.77 -18.00 -40.05
C VAL A 644 -21.19 -16.52 -40.06
N ASN A 645 -21.03 -15.85 -41.19
CA ASN A 645 -21.40 -14.43 -41.34
C ASN A 645 -20.82 -13.48 -40.25
N GLY A 646 -19.61 -13.75 -39.79
CA GLY A 646 -18.94 -12.94 -38.76
C GLY A 646 -19.32 -13.24 -37.32
N GLU A 647 -20.31 -14.13 -37.09
CA GLU A 647 -20.64 -14.66 -35.75
C GLU A 647 -20.12 -16.08 -35.60
N LEU A 648 -19.95 -16.53 -34.36
CA LEU A 648 -19.58 -17.89 -34.04
C LEU A 648 -20.86 -18.73 -33.79
N LYS A 649 -21.16 -19.66 -34.68
CA LYS A 649 -22.21 -20.64 -34.49
C LYS A 649 -21.67 -21.85 -33.74
N VAL A 650 -22.38 -22.27 -32.65
CA VAL A 650 -22.05 -23.44 -31.82
C VAL A 650 -23.27 -24.35 -31.74
N TRP A 651 -23.09 -25.66 -32.01
CA TRP A 651 -24.17 -26.63 -31.97
C TRP A 651 -23.72 -28.01 -31.50
N SER A 652 -24.66 -28.81 -30.99
CA SER A 652 -24.41 -30.19 -30.56
C SER A 652 -25.58 -31.06 -30.91
N ASP A 653 -25.33 -32.25 -31.46
CA ASP A 653 -26.39 -33.24 -31.78
C ASP A 653 -27.11 -33.73 -30.51
N LYS A 654 -26.46 -33.59 -29.34
CA LYS A 654 -27.01 -34.02 -28.05
C LYS A 654 -27.86 -32.94 -27.36
N VAL A 655 -27.86 -31.71 -27.82
CA VAL A 655 -28.59 -30.58 -27.21
C VAL A 655 -29.46 -29.93 -28.27
N LYS A 656 -30.74 -30.31 -28.33
CA LYS A 656 -31.68 -29.82 -29.34
C LYS A 656 -32.14 -28.39 -29.09
N GLU A 657 -32.26 -28.01 -27.81
CA GLU A 657 -32.71 -26.71 -27.36
C GLU A 657 -31.65 -26.12 -26.39
N PRO A 658 -30.53 -25.58 -26.91
CA PRO A 658 -29.51 -25.03 -26.07
C PRO A 658 -29.98 -23.72 -25.41
N THR A 659 -29.67 -23.54 -24.12
CA THR A 659 -29.93 -22.33 -23.32
C THR A 659 -28.66 -21.75 -22.71
N ILE A 660 -27.59 -22.56 -22.61
CA ILE A 660 -26.30 -22.12 -22.06
C ILE A 660 -25.16 -22.60 -22.96
N VAL A 661 -24.18 -21.72 -23.16
CA VAL A 661 -22.93 -22.05 -23.84
C VAL A 661 -21.75 -21.67 -22.95
N ARG A 662 -20.67 -22.46 -22.99
CA ARG A 662 -19.42 -22.18 -22.34
C ARG A 662 -18.22 -22.53 -23.23
N TYR A 663 -17.08 -21.86 -23.01
CA TYR A 663 -15.86 -22.03 -23.78
C TYR A 663 -14.64 -22.11 -22.87
N GLY A 664 -13.71 -23.02 -23.19
CA GLY A 664 -12.47 -23.18 -22.45
C GLY A 664 -12.70 -23.54 -20.98
N TRP A 665 -13.81 -24.29 -20.69
CA TRP A 665 -14.27 -24.53 -19.33
C TRP A 665 -13.53 -25.65 -18.61
N GLN A 666 -12.65 -26.36 -19.30
CA GLN A 666 -11.80 -27.37 -18.69
C GLN A 666 -10.74 -26.68 -17.81
N PRO A 667 -10.36 -27.24 -16.64
CA PRO A 667 -9.28 -26.69 -15.79
C PRO A 667 -7.98 -26.51 -16.58
N PHE A 668 -7.45 -27.57 -17.17
CA PHE A 668 -6.44 -27.49 -18.23
C PHE A 668 -7.16 -27.54 -19.58
N THR A 669 -7.15 -26.44 -20.31
CA THR A 669 -7.86 -26.30 -21.58
C THR A 669 -6.90 -26.27 -22.77
N ARG A 670 -7.36 -26.83 -23.90
CA ARG A 670 -6.74 -26.73 -25.22
C ARG A 670 -7.54 -25.85 -26.17
N ALA A 671 -8.19 -24.85 -25.62
CA ALA A 671 -8.94 -23.84 -26.37
C ALA A 671 -8.06 -23.16 -27.43
N ASN A 672 -8.59 -23.06 -28.66
CA ASN A 672 -7.81 -22.61 -29.82
C ASN A 672 -8.46 -21.49 -30.61
N LEU A 673 -9.56 -20.89 -30.13
CA LEU A 673 -10.17 -19.74 -30.81
C LEU A 673 -9.30 -18.48 -30.62
N VAL A 674 -8.93 -17.84 -31.73
CA VAL A 674 -8.19 -16.58 -31.74
C VAL A 674 -8.84 -15.60 -32.73
N ASN A 675 -8.48 -14.33 -32.62
CA ASN A 675 -8.80 -13.31 -33.62
C ASN A 675 -7.69 -13.14 -34.69
N GLY A 676 -7.88 -12.26 -35.64
CA GLY A 676 -6.92 -11.97 -36.71
C GLY A 676 -5.56 -11.44 -36.21
N ALA A 677 -5.48 -10.92 -35.01
CA ALA A 677 -4.22 -10.55 -34.34
C ALA A 677 -3.52 -11.74 -33.64
N GLY A 678 -4.08 -12.95 -33.72
CA GLY A 678 -3.54 -14.16 -33.07
C GLY A 678 -3.71 -14.17 -31.55
N LEU A 679 -4.56 -13.31 -30.98
CA LEU A 679 -4.80 -13.25 -29.54
C LEU A 679 -5.92 -14.21 -29.14
N PRO A 680 -5.76 -14.99 -28.05
CA PRO A 680 -6.69 -16.05 -27.65
C PRO A 680 -7.98 -15.50 -27.03
N ALA A 681 -9.09 -16.21 -27.29
CA ALA A 681 -10.36 -15.96 -26.64
C ALA A 681 -10.31 -16.34 -25.15
N SER A 682 -10.96 -15.54 -24.31
CA SER A 682 -11.03 -15.82 -22.88
C SER A 682 -12.02 -16.95 -22.56
N THR A 683 -11.80 -17.65 -21.46
CA THR A 683 -12.78 -18.57 -20.87
C THR A 683 -14.05 -17.78 -20.52
N PHE A 684 -15.23 -18.34 -20.84
CA PHE A 684 -16.51 -17.76 -20.44
C PHE A 684 -17.61 -18.82 -20.26
N ARG A 685 -18.66 -18.42 -19.54
CA ARG A 685 -19.92 -19.10 -19.42
C ARG A 685 -21.07 -18.07 -19.55
N SER A 686 -22.10 -18.39 -20.38
CA SER A 686 -23.08 -17.39 -20.81
C SER A 686 -24.16 -17.05 -19.78
N ASP A 687 -24.42 -17.93 -18.80
CA ASP A 687 -25.43 -17.76 -17.75
C ASP A 687 -24.88 -17.10 -16.47
N VAL A 688 -23.60 -16.84 -16.37
CA VAL A 688 -22.99 -16.12 -15.25
C VAL A 688 -22.95 -14.62 -15.58
N LYS A 689 -23.67 -13.82 -14.78
CA LYS A 689 -23.77 -12.36 -14.93
C LYS A 689 -22.66 -11.62 -14.15
#